data_555fdb3d30dc365b7b091e35bec76888
#
_entry.id   555fdb3d30dc365b7b091e35bec76888
#
_cell.length_a   1.000
_cell.length_b   1.000
_cell.length_c   1.000
_cell.angle_alpha   90.00
_cell.angle_beta   90.00
_cell.angle_gamma   90.00
#
_symmetry.space_group_name_H-M   'P 1'
#
loop_
_entity.id
_entity.type
_entity.pdbx_description
1 polymer ?
#
loop_
_entity_poly.entity_id
_entity_poly.type
_entity_poly.pdbx_seq_one_letter_code
_entity_poly.pdbx_strand_id
1 'polypeptide(L)'
;VMSAIEKGQSDIYVYPLTSRSLLNITNDKADDYAPRFIKNNTQIVFSSNRDNDSLNIDKKNDFYKFGKYDLYVYDYESKSNVLQRLTQTDYAVEKYAFDIGNDYVSFISDRNGIYNRYLGKFTYEINRIDTAIHYISRFNDYPISNNDNGILFYDIEKKTQSISEVELYKGKYIVKRENIPSIAGISATSLNQTVQMLYKTNKTSEEDTLDEQKETVALKTHKRLQFVKLAELKDSLYINRDVKEAGISDSNAAQTDDYMLIPRVYQIQYSLNSVMAQADFSFLNATYQQFVHSDNPIYLNPGLNLFLMIEAKDLLEDHRLVGGVRFSVDLNKEFLFSYEDYTDRLDKQVALYYQSIKNLNASGYYESQQSTSLFYILKYPFDRVNSLHFTTFLRYNRYAMKVTDDISLEKPEINSFWVGAKSEYVMDFTVPVSMNMKKGMRAKAFVEFMCTPDKSFNNIVVLGGDVRHYTKIHRTLIWANRFAASTSLGKNRLIYYMGGMDNWWFAKFNSDIYVDTTINYTYQALATNMRGFQQNIRNGTSFFVLNSELRFSIIQCIMNRPLKNDFLNSLQLVAFADVGTAWTGLTPYSPENSLFKQIIISGPIKITLDKQTEPIVAGFGAGIRFLLLGYFLRLDYAWGVENYKVNDGLFYISLNLDF
;
A
#
# COMPACT_ATOMS: atom_id res chain seq x y z
N VAL A 1 0.19 -16.37 25.22
CA VAL A 1 0.39 -16.58 23.79
C VAL A 1 -0.42 -15.56 23.03
N MET A 2 0.06 -15.12 21.86
CA MET A 2 -0.61 -14.13 21.01
C MET A 2 -0.19 -14.35 19.56
N SER A 3 -1.01 -13.91 18.60
CA SER A 3 -0.58 -13.68 17.23
C SER A 3 -0.13 -12.24 17.07
N ALA A 4 0.94 -12.01 16.32
CA ALA A 4 1.44 -10.68 16.01
C ALA A 4 1.97 -10.63 14.59
N ILE A 5 1.83 -9.47 13.96
CA ILE A 5 2.28 -9.25 12.58
C ILE A 5 3.65 -8.56 12.61
N GLU A 6 4.63 -9.19 11.99
CA GLU A 6 5.93 -8.59 11.74
C GLU A 6 6.29 -8.73 10.25
N LYS A 7 6.71 -7.63 9.61
CA LYS A 7 7.05 -7.59 8.17
C LYS A 7 5.93 -8.11 7.24
N GLY A 8 4.66 -7.89 7.63
CA GLY A 8 3.50 -8.34 6.87
C GLY A 8 3.12 -9.81 7.06
N GLN A 9 3.83 -10.55 7.91
CA GLN A 9 3.63 -11.96 8.25
C GLN A 9 3.02 -12.07 9.64
N SER A 10 1.98 -12.90 9.80
CA SER A 10 1.35 -13.18 11.09
C SER A 10 1.89 -14.47 11.68
N ASP A 11 2.57 -14.37 12.81
CA ASP A 11 3.17 -15.49 13.54
C ASP A 11 2.61 -15.61 14.95
N ILE A 12 2.83 -16.78 15.57
CA ILE A 12 2.51 -17.06 16.96
C ILE A 12 3.69 -16.71 17.86
N TYR A 13 3.40 -15.88 18.85
CA TYR A 13 4.38 -15.43 19.83
C TYR A 13 3.99 -15.83 21.24
N VAL A 14 4.99 -16.20 22.05
CA VAL A 14 4.85 -16.39 23.48
C VAL A 14 5.64 -15.30 24.21
N TYR A 15 5.00 -14.68 25.18
CA TYR A 15 5.62 -13.68 26.05
C TYR A 15 5.60 -14.20 27.51
N PRO A 16 6.68 -14.85 27.97
CA PRO A 16 6.81 -15.25 29.37
C PRO A 16 6.92 -14.02 30.27
N LEU A 17 6.05 -13.92 31.28
CA LEU A 17 6.02 -12.77 32.19
C LEU A 17 7.29 -12.68 33.07
N THR A 18 7.97 -13.80 33.30
CA THR A 18 9.21 -13.87 34.07
C THR A 18 10.42 -13.36 33.32
N SER A 19 10.66 -13.83 32.11
CA SER A 19 11.82 -13.42 31.29
C SER A 19 11.61 -12.11 30.53
N ARG A 20 10.35 -11.69 30.36
CA ARG A 20 9.96 -10.48 29.57
C ARG A 20 10.54 -10.43 28.16
N SER A 21 10.86 -11.59 27.59
CA SER A 21 11.37 -11.73 26.23
C SER A 21 10.27 -12.26 25.30
N LEU A 22 10.11 -11.69 24.13
CA LEU A 22 9.16 -12.18 23.13
C LEU A 22 9.82 -13.32 22.35
N LEU A 23 9.17 -14.47 22.31
CA LEU A 23 9.62 -15.65 21.58
C LEU A 23 8.67 -15.87 20.38
N ASN A 24 9.18 -15.81 19.15
CA ASN A 24 8.45 -16.22 17.96
C ASN A 24 8.50 -17.76 17.85
N ILE A 25 7.33 -18.39 17.74
CA ILE A 25 7.20 -19.86 17.68
C ILE A 25 7.18 -20.34 16.24
N THR A 26 6.43 -19.69 15.36
CA THR A 26 6.16 -20.21 14.02
C THR A 26 7.07 -19.64 12.93
N ASN A 27 7.57 -18.44 13.01
CA ASN A 27 8.59 -17.78 12.20
C ASN A 27 8.79 -18.35 10.77
N ASP A 28 7.70 -18.57 10.08
CA ASP A 28 7.70 -19.09 8.71
C ASP A 28 6.87 -18.17 7.79
N LYS A 29 6.46 -18.61 6.64
CA LYS A 29 5.67 -17.80 5.72
C LYS A 29 4.17 -17.98 5.85
N ALA A 30 3.69 -18.98 6.60
CA ALA A 30 2.27 -19.18 6.82
C ALA A 30 1.69 -18.08 7.71
N ASP A 31 0.45 -17.71 7.51
CA ASP A 31 -0.26 -16.80 8.40
C ASP A 31 -0.92 -17.59 9.52
N ASP A 32 -0.54 -17.30 10.77
CA ASP A 32 -0.99 -18.00 11.96
C ASP A 32 -1.80 -17.07 12.88
N TYR A 33 -2.99 -17.52 13.30
CA TYR A 33 -3.92 -16.68 14.05
C TYR A 33 -4.52 -17.39 15.28
N ALA A 34 -5.06 -16.59 16.18
CA ALA A 34 -5.91 -16.99 17.30
C ALA A 34 -5.32 -18.12 18.16
N PRO A 35 -4.06 -18.03 18.64
CA PRO A 35 -3.46 -19.08 19.43
C PRO A 35 -4.07 -19.16 20.82
N ARG A 36 -4.20 -20.40 21.34
CA ARG A 36 -4.66 -20.70 22.69
C ARG A 36 -3.84 -21.85 23.30
N PHE A 37 -3.57 -21.78 24.57
CA PHE A 37 -3.03 -22.93 25.31
C PHE A 37 -4.12 -23.96 25.54
N ILE A 38 -3.77 -25.23 25.34
CA ILE A 38 -4.61 -26.41 25.60
C ILE A 38 -3.83 -27.43 26.44
N LYS A 39 -4.52 -28.49 26.91
CA LYS A 39 -3.93 -29.60 27.67
C LYS A 39 -3.04 -29.11 28.80
N ASN A 40 -3.60 -28.39 29.74
CA ASN A 40 -2.88 -27.83 30.91
C ASN A 40 -1.66 -26.97 30.53
N ASN A 41 -1.77 -26.21 29.42
CA ASN A 41 -0.74 -25.30 28.88
C ASN A 41 0.53 -25.98 28.35
N THR A 42 0.50 -27.28 28.06
CA THR A 42 1.61 -27.99 27.42
C THR A 42 1.63 -27.83 25.91
N GLN A 43 0.49 -27.52 25.30
CA GLN A 43 0.31 -27.39 23.87
C GLN A 43 -0.37 -26.06 23.49
N ILE A 44 -0.09 -25.57 22.29
CA ILE A 44 -0.71 -24.37 21.71
C ILE A 44 -1.47 -24.77 20.44
N VAL A 45 -2.78 -24.54 20.42
CA VAL A 45 -3.60 -24.68 19.22
C VAL A 45 -3.73 -23.32 18.53
N PHE A 46 -3.69 -23.29 17.21
CA PHE A 46 -3.83 -22.08 16.40
C PHE A 46 -4.37 -22.39 15.00
N SER A 47 -4.86 -21.38 14.31
CA SER A 47 -5.32 -21.47 12.93
C SER A 47 -4.21 -21.09 11.98
N SER A 48 -3.98 -21.85 10.92
CA SER A 48 -2.91 -21.63 9.95
C SER A 48 -3.34 -21.94 8.52
N ASN A 49 -2.83 -21.18 7.56
CA ASN A 49 -3.02 -21.41 6.12
C ASN A 49 -1.93 -22.31 5.50
N ARG A 50 -1.11 -23.00 6.30
CA ARG A 50 -0.05 -23.89 5.87
C ARG A 50 -0.60 -25.20 5.29
N ASP A 51 0.15 -25.82 4.40
CA ASP A 51 -0.17 -27.15 3.85
C ASP A 51 0.67 -28.27 4.45
N ASN A 52 1.65 -27.95 5.29
CA ASN A 52 2.59 -28.91 5.85
C ASN A 52 2.56 -28.92 7.37
N ASP A 53 3.06 -30.00 7.96
CA ASP A 53 3.06 -30.23 9.41
C ASP A 53 4.41 -29.90 10.06
N SER A 54 5.25 -29.06 9.45
CA SER A 54 6.58 -28.72 9.97
C SER A 54 6.85 -27.21 9.96
N LEU A 55 7.56 -26.73 10.99
CA LEU A 55 8.01 -25.35 11.12
C LEU A 55 9.35 -25.05 10.40
N ASN A 56 10.10 -26.06 9.97
CA ASN A 56 11.44 -25.94 9.39
C ASN A 56 11.47 -26.16 7.88
N ILE A 57 10.55 -25.60 7.14
CA ILE A 57 10.52 -25.77 5.68
C ILE A 57 11.34 -24.69 5.01
N ASP A 58 12.17 -25.12 4.05
CA ASP A 58 12.91 -24.23 3.17
C ASP A 58 11.95 -23.19 2.54
N LYS A 59 12.22 -21.92 2.84
CA LYS A 59 11.41 -20.74 2.47
C LYS A 59 11.16 -20.59 0.94
N LYS A 60 11.59 -21.53 0.11
CA LYS A 60 11.52 -21.44 -1.34
C LYS A 60 10.29 -22.10 -1.98
N ASN A 61 9.63 -23.06 -1.34
CA ASN A 61 8.61 -23.89 -1.97
C ASN A 61 7.25 -23.93 -1.26
N ASP A 62 6.95 -23.00 -0.36
CA ASP A 62 5.69 -23.03 0.34
C ASP A 62 4.57 -22.41 -0.50
N PHE A 63 3.60 -23.24 -0.88
CA PHE A 63 2.34 -22.78 -1.42
C PHE A 63 1.39 -22.44 -0.28
N TYR A 64 0.94 -21.17 -0.24
CA TYR A 64 -0.12 -20.76 0.69
C TYR A 64 -1.47 -20.90 0.01
N LYS A 65 -2.44 -21.48 0.71
CA LYS A 65 -3.82 -21.45 0.25
C LYS A 65 -4.51 -20.20 0.80
N PHE A 66 -4.80 -19.25 -0.06
CA PHE A 66 -5.59 -18.09 0.31
C PHE A 66 -7.01 -18.50 0.70
N GLY A 67 -7.49 -17.95 1.83
CA GLY A 67 -8.86 -18.17 2.28
C GLY A 67 -9.17 -19.54 2.91
N LYS A 68 -8.13 -20.35 3.18
CA LYS A 68 -8.24 -21.62 3.89
C LYS A 68 -7.40 -21.56 5.17
N TYR A 69 -7.97 -21.98 6.28
CA TYR A 69 -7.25 -22.07 7.55
C TYR A 69 -7.68 -23.35 8.27
N ASP A 70 -6.71 -24.20 8.57
CA ASP A 70 -6.90 -25.39 9.39
C ASP A 70 -6.35 -25.16 10.81
N LEU A 71 -6.75 -26.02 11.73
CA LEU A 71 -6.25 -26.00 13.10
C LEU A 71 -4.99 -26.86 13.23
N TYR A 72 -3.97 -26.30 13.84
CA TYR A 72 -2.70 -26.96 14.14
C TYR A 72 -2.38 -26.87 15.63
N VAL A 73 -1.65 -27.86 16.12
CA VAL A 73 -1.16 -27.90 17.50
C VAL A 73 0.36 -27.94 17.48
N TYR A 74 0.95 -27.02 18.24
CA TYR A 74 2.38 -26.98 18.57
C TYR A 74 2.60 -27.54 19.99
N ASP A 75 3.52 -28.46 20.13
CA ASP A 75 3.94 -28.97 21.44
C ASP A 75 4.94 -27.98 22.08
N TYR A 76 4.43 -27.20 23.03
CA TYR A 76 5.19 -26.14 23.70
C TYR A 76 6.16 -26.72 24.76
N GLU A 77 5.89 -27.90 25.30
CA GLU A 77 6.73 -28.56 26.27
C GLU A 77 7.96 -29.19 25.62
N SER A 78 7.77 -29.98 24.57
CA SER A 78 8.87 -30.62 23.86
C SER A 78 9.56 -29.69 22.86
N LYS A 79 8.95 -28.55 22.51
CA LYS A 79 9.40 -27.60 21.48
C LYS A 79 9.65 -28.27 20.13
N SER A 80 8.80 -29.22 19.78
CA SER A 80 8.90 -29.97 18.54
C SER A 80 8.65 -29.06 17.33
N ASN A 81 9.48 -29.18 16.30
CA ASN A 81 9.25 -28.51 15.02
C ASN A 81 8.16 -29.19 14.16
N VAL A 82 7.67 -30.35 14.58
CA VAL A 82 6.58 -31.05 13.93
C VAL A 82 5.28 -30.64 14.60
N LEU A 83 4.33 -30.18 13.78
CA LEU A 83 2.99 -29.78 14.19
C LEU A 83 2.03 -30.95 14.03
N GLN A 84 1.02 -31.00 14.87
CA GLN A 84 -0.12 -31.90 14.65
C GLN A 84 -1.24 -31.13 13.97
N ARG A 85 -1.59 -31.48 12.72
CA ARG A 85 -2.76 -30.95 12.04
C ARG A 85 -4.00 -31.62 12.59
N LEU A 86 -4.97 -30.79 13.10
CA LEU A 86 -6.23 -31.30 13.68
C LEU A 86 -7.31 -31.43 12.64
N THR A 87 -7.41 -30.46 11.72
CA THR A 87 -8.44 -30.40 10.68
C THR A 87 -7.80 -30.40 9.31
N GLN A 88 -8.49 -30.98 8.34
CA GLN A 88 -8.04 -31.00 6.95
C GLN A 88 -9.24 -30.78 6.04
N THR A 89 -9.52 -29.49 5.76
CA THR A 89 -10.62 -29.10 4.88
C THR A 89 -10.06 -28.29 3.71
N ASP A 90 -10.50 -28.60 2.49
CA ASP A 90 -9.92 -27.96 1.30
C ASP A 90 -10.48 -26.56 1.01
N TYR A 91 -11.52 -26.17 1.72
CA TYR A 91 -12.28 -24.96 1.40
C TYR A 91 -12.81 -24.18 2.62
N ALA A 92 -12.60 -24.66 3.84
CA ALA A 92 -13.15 -24.02 5.05
C ALA A 92 -12.11 -23.20 5.80
N VAL A 93 -12.60 -22.27 6.61
CA VAL A 93 -11.83 -21.49 7.56
C VAL A 93 -12.19 -21.93 8.96
N GLU A 94 -11.21 -22.43 9.70
CA GLU A 94 -11.36 -22.90 11.07
C GLU A 94 -10.58 -22.01 12.02
N LYS A 95 -11.26 -21.50 13.04
CA LYS A 95 -10.67 -20.49 13.93
C LYS A 95 -11.23 -20.54 15.36
N TYR A 96 -10.54 -19.84 16.24
CA TYR A 96 -10.92 -19.65 17.65
C TYR A 96 -11.10 -20.97 18.39
N ALA A 97 -10.06 -21.81 18.42
CA ALA A 97 -10.09 -23.07 19.14
C ALA A 97 -9.94 -22.87 20.66
N PHE A 98 -10.82 -23.48 21.46
CA PHE A 98 -10.84 -23.44 22.91
C PHE A 98 -10.83 -24.85 23.50
N ASP A 99 -9.95 -25.10 24.45
CA ASP A 99 -9.95 -26.30 25.29
C ASP A 99 -11.10 -26.20 26.31
N ILE A 100 -12.06 -27.12 26.25
CA ILE A 100 -13.17 -27.22 27.20
C ILE A 100 -12.99 -28.32 28.24
N GLY A 101 -11.83 -28.98 28.25
CA GLY A 101 -11.50 -30.07 29.15
C GLY A 101 -11.83 -31.47 28.62
N ASN A 102 -11.36 -32.53 29.30
CA ASN A 102 -11.59 -33.93 28.92
C ASN A 102 -11.19 -34.28 27.48
N ASP A 103 -10.08 -33.70 27.00
CA ASP A 103 -9.60 -33.86 25.64
C ASP A 103 -10.54 -33.31 24.52
N TYR A 104 -11.44 -32.41 24.88
CA TYR A 104 -12.32 -31.76 23.91
C TYR A 104 -11.87 -30.34 23.61
N VAL A 105 -11.94 -29.98 22.32
CA VAL A 105 -11.67 -28.64 21.79
C VAL A 105 -12.89 -28.15 21.02
N SER A 106 -13.39 -26.98 21.37
CA SER A 106 -14.45 -26.30 20.61
C SER A 106 -13.82 -25.27 19.67
N PHE A 107 -14.34 -25.15 18.47
CA PHE A 107 -13.90 -24.18 17.47
C PHE A 107 -15.05 -23.77 16.53
N ILE A 108 -14.85 -22.75 15.69
CA ILE A 108 -15.82 -22.40 14.65
C ILE A 108 -15.25 -22.70 13.27
N SER A 109 -16.15 -23.17 12.39
CA SER A 109 -15.84 -23.48 10.99
C SER A 109 -16.98 -23.08 10.07
N ASP A 110 -16.66 -22.68 8.86
CA ASP A 110 -17.60 -22.30 7.80
C ASP A 110 -17.76 -23.42 6.73
N ARG A 111 -17.61 -24.68 7.09
CA ARG A 111 -17.70 -25.82 6.16
C ARG A 111 -18.96 -25.84 5.31
N ASN A 112 -20.07 -25.37 5.85
CA ASN A 112 -21.34 -25.22 5.10
C ASN A 112 -21.56 -23.81 4.55
N GLY A 113 -20.56 -22.92 4.63
CA GLY A 113 -20.64 -21.52 4.19
C GLY A 113 -21.12 -20.55 5.29
N ILE A 114 -21.47 -21.04 6.48
CA ILE A 114 -21.88 -20.27 7.65
C ILE A 114 -21.01 -20.71 8.82
N TYR A 115 -20.43 -19.76 9.56
CA TYR A 115 -19.64 -20.10 10.74
C TYR A 115 -20.52 -20.72 11.83
N ASN A 116 -20.31 -22.03 12.07
CA ASN A 116 -20.96 -22.80 13.11
C ASN A 116 -19.94 -23.30 14.13
N ARG A 117 -20.40 -23.63 15.34
CA ARG A 117 -19.56 -24.28 16.33
C ARG A 117 -19.37 -25.76 16.03
N TYR A 118 -18.15 -26.20 16.24
CA TYR A 118 -17.72 -27.60 16.16
C TYR A 118 -17.12 -28.02 17.49
N LEU A 119 -17.22 -29.31 17.75
CA LEU A 119 -16.60 -29.96 18.88
C LEU A 119 -15.72 -31.08 18.39
N GLY A 120 -14.43 -31.03 18.72
CA GLY A 120 -13.48 -32.08 18.39
C GLY A 120 -12.97 -32.78 19.64
N LYS A 121 -12.69 -34.06 19.54
CA LYS A 121 -12.17 -34.91 20.63
C LYS A 121 -10.86 -35.53 20.24
N PHE A 122 -9.87 -35.43 21.10
CA PHE A 122 -8.65 -36.23 21.00
C PHE A 122 -8.91 -37.65 21.47
N THR A 123 -8.52 -38.63 20.63
CA THR A 123 -8.52 -40.05 20.95
C THR A 123 -7.11 -40.60 20.78
N TYR A 124 -6.71 -41.52 21.63
CA TYR A 124 -5.36 -42.10 21.64
C TYR A 124 -5.45 -43.56 21.25
N GLU A 125 -4.77 -43.93 20.17
CA GLU A 125 -4.66 -45.30 19.70
C GLU A 125 -3.22 -45.80 19.86
N ILE A 126 -3.04 -47.09 20.12
CA ILE A 126 -1.71 -47.71 20.21
C ILE A 126 -1.14 -47.76 18.78
N ASN A 127 -0.05 -47.04 18.52
CA ASN A 127 0.65 -47.04 17.26
C ASN A 127 1.68 -48.19 17.14
N ARG A 128 2.49 -48.35 18.23
CA ARG A 128 3.55 -49.34 18.25
C ARG A 128 3.84 -49.73 19.69
N ILE A 129 4.19 -51.00 19.88
CA ILE A 129 4.67 -51.55 21.17
C ILE A 129 6.08 -52.06 20.92
N ASP A 130 7.07 -51.48 21.62
CA ASP A 130 8.44 -51.98 21.70
C ASP A 130 8.85 -52.13 23.18
N THR A 131 9.83 -51.35 23.67
CA THR A 131 10.16 -51.26 25.12
C THR A 131 9.15 -50.39 25.88
N ALA A 132 8.30 -49.65 25.19
CA ALA A 132 7.22 -48.82 25.69
C ALA A 132 6.01 -48.88 24.73
N ILE A 133 4.82 -48.48 25.23
CA ILE A 133 3.64 -48.33 24.41
C ILE A 133 3.65 -46.94 23.83
N HIS A 134 3.69 -46.82 22.48
CA HIS A 134 3.62 -45.57 21.78
C HIS A 134 2.20 -45.31 21.29
N TYR A 135 1.64 -44.13 21.61
CA TYR A 135 0.30 -43.73 21.21
C TYR A 135 0.36 -42.73 20.05
N ILE A 136 -0.58 -42.84 19.14
CA ILE A 136 -0.87 -41.79 18.17
C ILE A 136 -2.16 -41.09 18.57
N SER A 137 -2.15 -39.76 18.51
CA SER A 137 -3.31 -38.94 18.80
C SER A 137 -4.10 -38.70 17.52
N ARG A 138 -5.40 -39.00 17.53
CA ARG A 138 -6.34 -38.67 16.46
C ARG A 138 -7.32 -37.61 16.97
N PHE A 139 -7.77 -36.76 16.06
CA PHE A 139 -8.76 -35.73 16.37
C PHE A 139 -10.00 -35.95 15.50
N ASN A 140 -11.16 -36.14 16.13
CA ASN A 140 -12.43 -36.35 15.45
C ASN A 140 -13.37 -35.22 15.85
N ASP A 141 -13.92 -34.51 14.88
CA ASP A 141 -14.77 -33.34 15.10
C ASP A 141 -16.13 -33.48 14.43
N TYR A 142 -17.11 -32.78 14.98
CA TYR A 142 -18.47 -32.73 14.47
C TYR A 142 -19.13 -31.39 14.81
N PRO A 143 -20.09 -30.90 13.99
CA PRO A 143 -20.82 -29.67 14.26
C PRO A 143 -21.78 -29.82 15.45
N ILE A 144 -21.85 -28.81 16.30
CA ILE A 144 -22.73 -28.73 17.47
C ILE A 144 -23.71 -27.55 17.42
N SER A 145 -23.61 -26.70 16.41
CA SER A 145 -24.61 -25.66 16.13
C SER A 145 -24.96 -25.66 14.64
N ASN A 146 -26.14 -25.14 14.32
CA ASN A 146 -26.60 -24.91 12.96
C ASN A 146 -27.33 -23.58 12.93
N ASN A 147 -26.57 -22.50 12.80
CA ASN A 147 -27.06 -21.15 12.86
C ASN A 147 -27.42 -20.63 11.47
N ASP A 148 -28.48 -19.82 11.37
CA ASP A 148 -28.82 -19.13 10.12
C ASP A 148 -27.87 -17.96 9.83
N ASN A 149 -27.27 -17.37 10.89
CA ASN A 149 -26.29 -16.30 10.80
C ASN A 149 -24.95 -16.81 11.33
N GLY A 150 -23.85 -16.46 10.62
CA GLY A 150 -22.52 -16.90 11.03
C GLY A 150 -22.07 -16.28 12.35
N ILE A 151 -21.43 -17.08 13.18
CA ILE A 151 -20.76 -16.63 14.41
C ILE A 151 -19.51 -15.86 14.00
N LEU A 152 -19.45 -14.56 14.30
CA LEU A 152 -18.30 -13.71 14.00
C LEU A 152 -17.17 -13.90 14.99
N PHE A 153 -17.52 -14.02 16.26
CA PHE A 153 -16.60 -14.19 17.37
C PHE A 153 -17.29 -14.97 18.49
N TYR A 154 -16.55 -15.77 19.23
CA TYR A 154 -17.04 -16.36 20.46
C TYR A 154 -15.91 -16.51 21.49
N ASP A 155 -16.27 -16.61 22.75
CA ASP A 155 -15.36 -16.83 23.86
C ASP A 155 -16.01 -17.77 24.88
N ILE A 156 -15.16 -18.55 25.55
CA ILE A 156 -15.57 -19.57 26.52
C ILE A 156 -14.95 -19.26 27.87
N GLU A 157 -15.79 -19.07 28.87
CA GLU A 157 -15.34 -18.94 30.25
C GLU A 157 -15.51 -20.25 31.01
N LYS A 158 -14.37 -20.91 31.31
CA LYS A 158 -14.34 -22.21 32.00
C LYS A 158 -14.87 -22.16 33.45
N LYS A 159 -14.69 -21.03 34.16
CA LYS A 159 -15.13 -20.87 35.54
C LYS A 159 -16.63 -20.82 35.70
N THR A 160 -17.28 -20.08 34.85
CA THR A 160 -18.75 -19.92 34.84
C THR A 160 -19.44 -20.92 33.92
N GLN A 161 -18.67 -21.74 33.21
CA GLN A 161 -19.15 -22.67 32.18
C GLN A 161 -20.11 -21.99 31.20
N SER A 162 -19.73 -20.82 30.72
CA SER A 162 -20.55 -20.04 29.80
C SER A 162 -19.83 -19.75 28.48
N ILE A 163 -20.61 -19.70 27.41
CA ILE A 163 -20.19 -19.32 26.07
C ILE A 163 -20.83 -17.99 25.76
N SER A 164 -20.06 -17.05 25.24
CA SER A 164 -20.54 -15.78 24.70
C SER A 164 -20.26 -15.74 23.20
N GLU A 165 -21.28 -15.46 22.39
CA GLU A 165 -21.21 -15.43 20.93
C GLU A 165 -21.66 -14.09 20.38
N VAL A 166 -21.04 -13.67 19.30
CA VAL A 166 -21.41 -12.46 18.54
C VAL A 166 -21.83 -12.87 17.15
N GLU A 167 -23.03 -12.52 16.78
CA GLU A 167 -23.61 -12.71 15.44
C GLU A 167 -24.00 -11.37 14.82
N LEU A 168 -24.04 -11.30 13.49
CA LEU A 168 -24.59 -10.15 12.76
C LEU A 168 -26.01 -10.48 12.27
N TYR A 169 -27.02 -9.79 12.81
CA TYR A 169 -28.41 -9.96 12.41
C TYR A 169 -29.00 -8.63 11.94
N LYS A 170 -29.46 -8.57 10.70
CA LYS A 170 -30.05 -7.35 10.09
C LYS A 170 -29.20 -6.09 10.30
N GLY A 171 -27.87 -6.21 10.14
CA GLY A 171 -26.93 -5.09 10.29
C GLY A 171 -26.63 -4.68 11.74
N LYS A 172 -27.07 -5.46 12.74
CA LYS A 172 -26.78 -5.21 14.16
C LYS A 172 -26.00 -6.39 14.76
N TYR A 173 -25.00 -6.09 15.59
CA TYR A 173 -24.30 -7.10 16.36
C TYR A 173 -25.17 -7.54 17.54
N ILE A 174 -25.45 -8.85 17.64
CA ILE A 174 -26.18 -9.47 18.73
C ILE A 174 -25.18 -10.30 19.54
N VAL A 175 -25.11 -10.05 20.84
CA VAL A 175 -24.33 -10.84 21.79
C VAL A 175 -25.28 -11.83 22.49
N LYS A 176 -25.01 -13.11 22.31
CA LYS A 176 -25.72 -14.20 23.00
C LYS A 176 -24.81 -14.78 24.09
N ARG A 177 -25.38 -15.13 25.23
CA ARG A 177 -24.66 -15.85 26.28
C ARG A 177 -25.46 -17.10 26.67
N GLU A 178 -24.80 -18.25 26.67
CA GLU A 178 -25.36 -19.53 26.96
C GLU A 178 -24.48 -20.29 27.95
N ASN A 179 -25.06 -21.18 28.75
CA ASN A 179 -24.26 -22.10 29.56
C ASN A 179 -23.76 -23.24 28.72
N ILE A 180 -22.52 -23.69 28.96
CA ILE A 180 -21.96 -24.85 28.29
C ILE A 180 -22.76 -26.07 28.76
N PRO A 181 -23.47 -26.78 27.84
CA PRO A 181 -24.14 -28.02 28.21
C PRO A 181 -23.11 -29.06 28.68
N SER A 182 -23.49 -29.99 29.56
CA SER A 182 -22.58 -31.07 29.93
C SER A 182 -22.09 -31.80 28.69
N ILE A 183 -20.79 -32.04 28.58
CA ILE A 183 -20.16 -32.67 27.40
C ILE A 183 -20.87 -33.98 27.01
N ALA A 184 -21.36 -34.75 28.00
CA ALA A 184 -22.13 -35.98 27.78
C ALA A 184 -23.50 -35.78 27.07
N GLY A 185 -24.02 -34.58 27.07
CA GLY A 185 -25.29 -34.25 26.40
C GLY A 185 -25.15 -33.57 25.03
N ILE A 186 -23.94 -33.32 24.57
CA ILE A 186 -23.70 -32.70 23.26
C ILE A 186 -23.72 -33.76 22.15
N SER A 187 -24.71 -33.67 21.25
CA SER A 187 -24.79 -34.52 20.07
C SER A 187 -24.44 -33.74 18.80
N ALA A 188 -24.00 -34.48 17.77
CA ALA A 188 -23.78 -33.91 16.45
C ALA A 188 -25.09 -33.33 15.88
N THR A 189 -25.02 -32.14 15.35
CA THR A 189 -26.15 -31.45 14.71
C THR A 189 -25.99 -31.54 13.19
N SER A 190 -27.07 -31.85 12.47
CA SER A 190 -27.02 -31.82 10.99
C SER A 190 -26.97 -30.35 10.53
N LEU A 191 -26.04 -30.05 9.63
CA LEU A 191 -25.92 -28.72 9.05
C LEU A 191 -26.87 -28.54 7.87
N ASN A 192 -27.45 -27.36 7.76
CA ASN A 192 -28.21 -26.97 6.56
C ASN A 192 -27.26 -26.87 5.37
N GLN A 193 -27.68 -27.43 4.23
CA GLN A 193 -26.94 -27.28 2.99
C GLN A 193 -27.13 -25.87 2.45
N THR A 194 -26.05 -25.10 2.37
CA THR A 194 -26.09 -23.78 1.75
C THR A 194 -25.77 -23.87 0.26
N VAL A 195 -26.18 -22.86 -0.52
CA VAL A 195 -25.87 -22.76 -1.95
C VAL A 195 -24.34 -22.75 -2.16
N GLN A 196 -23.58 -22.16 -1.25
CA GLN A 196 -22.13 -22.14 -1.30
C GLN A 196 -21.50 -23.55 -1.13
N MET A 197 -22.06 -24.36 -0.25
CA MET A 197 -21.66 -25.77 -0.07
C MET A 197 -21.97 -26.59 -1.32
N LEU A 198 -23.14 -26.45 -1.89
CA LEU A 198 -23.53 -27.14 -3.13
C LEU A 198 -22.65 -26.76 -4.31
N TYR A 199 -22.28 -25.48 -4.44
CA TYR A 199 -21.38 -25.01 -5.48
C TYR A 199 -19.96 -25.58 -5.32
N LYS A 200 -19.44 -25.63 -4.10
CA LYS A 200 -18.11 -26.18 -3.81
C LYS A 200 -18.04 -27.70 -4.04
N THR A 201 -19.08 -28.45 -3.64
CA THR A 201 -19.15 -29.91 -3.87
C THR A 201 -19.28 -30.27 -5.35
N ASN A 202 -20.03 -29.48 -6.13
CA ASN A 202 -20.12 -29.70 -7.59
C ASN A 202 -18.80 -29.40 -8.30
N LYS A 203 -18.05 -28.38 -7.87
CA LYS A 203 -16.75 -28.05 -8.46
C LYS A 203 -15.69 -29.12 -8.20
N THR A 204 -15.67 -29.70 -7.01
CA THR A 204 -14.75 -30.82 -6.68
C THR A 204 -15.06 -32.06 -7.52
N SER A 205 -16.32 -32.35 -7.77
CA SER A 205 -16.71 -33.52 -8.63
C SER A 205 -16.38 -33.30 -10.10
N GLU A 206 -16.32 -32.06 -10.59
CA GLU A 206 -15.88 -31.73 -11.97
C GLU A 206 -14.35 -31.81 -12.13
N GLU A 207 -13.60 -31.41 -11.09
CA GLU A 207 -12.12 -31.49 -11.09
C GLU A 207 -11.64 -32.96 -11.01
N ASP A 208 -12.26 -33.81 -10.21
CA ASP A 208 -11.94 -35.24 -10.11
C ASP A 208 -12.24 -36.00 -11.42
N THR A 209 -13.29 -35.59 -12.15
CA THR A 209 -13.59 -36.20 -13.48
C THR A 209 -12.68 -35.69 -14.60
N LEU A 210 -12.03 -34.53 -14.43
CA LEU A 210 -11.07 -34.00 -15.41
C LEU A 210 -9.66 -34.55 -15.23
N ASP A 211 -9.27 -35.00 -14.05
CA ASP A 211 -7.94 -35.62 -13.83
C ASP A 211 -7.86 -37.06 -14.32
N GLU A 212 -8.94 -37.83 -14.30
CA GLU A 212 -8.96 -39.17 -14.92
C GLU A 212 -8.89 -39.15 -16.47
N GLN A 213 -9.18 -38.00 -17.11
CA GLN A 213 -9.08 -37.86 -18.57
C GLN A 213 -7.78 -37.23 -19.07
N LYS A 214 -6.88 -36.76 -18.17
CA LYS A 214 -5.63 -36.12 -18.57
C LYS A 214 -4.45 -37.01 -18.88
N GLU A 215 -4.56 -38.34 -18.69
CA GLU A 215 -3.44 -39.26 -19.02
C GLU A 215 -3.31 -39.63 -20.50
N THR A 216 -4.17 -39.18 -21.41
CA THR A 216 -4.11 -39.62 -22.81
C THR A 216 -4.21 -38.54 -23.88
N VAL A 217 -4.00 -37.26 -23.65
CA VAL A 217 -3.89 -36.30 -24.77
C VAL A 217 -2.81 -35.24 -24.52
N ALA A 218 -1.61 -35.57 -24.94
CA ALA A 218 -0.59 -34.57 -25.24
C ALA A 218 -0.93 -33.85 -26.54
N LEU A 219 -0.85 -32.51 -26.51
CA LEU A 219 -0.78 -31.60 -27.66
C LEU A 219 -1.99 -31.50 -28.59
N LYS A 220 -2.77 -30.46 -28.45
CA LYS A 220 -3.04 -29.50 -29.56
C LYS A 220 -4.06 -28.42 -29.18
N THR A 221 -3.72 -27.23 -29.62
CA THR A 221 -4.54 -26.07 -30.04
C THR A 221 -4.90 -24.99 -29.04
N HIS A 222 -4.29 -23.85 -29.31
CA HIS A 222 -4.78 -22.52 -28.99
C HIS A 222 -6.27 -22.38 -29.24
N LYS A 223 -7.09 -22.21 -28.21
CA LYS A 223 -8.44 -21.69 -28.36
C LYS A 223 -8.38 -20.20 -28.59
N ARG A 224 -8.61 -19.80 -29.83
CA ARG A 224 -8.93 -18.44 -30.28
C ARG A 224 -10.09 -17.92 -29.43
N LEU A 225 -9.91 -16.79 -28.74
CA LEU A 225 -11.01 -16.06 -28.12
C LEU A 225 -12.04 -15.69 -29.20
N GLN A 226 -13.17 -16.37 -29.20
CA GLN A 226 -14.32 -15.93 -29.98
C GLN A 226 -15.04 -14.85 -29.19
N PHE A 227 -15.00 -13.63 -29.69
CA PHE A 227 -15.89 -12.56 -29.23
C PHE A 227 -17.32 -12.93 -29.66
N VAL A 228 -18.12 -13.40 -28.72
CA VAL A 228 -19.57 -13.56 -28.90
C VAL A 228 -20.16 -12.13 -28.92
N LYS A 229 -20.86 -11.79 -30.00
CA LYS A 229 -21.51 -10.49 -30.14
C LYS A 229 -22.57 -10.33 -29.04
N LEU A 230 -22.57 -9.17 -28.38
CA LEU A 230 -23.47 -8.81 -27.27
C LEU A 230 -24.97 -9.02 -27.59
N ALA A 231 -25.32 -9.11 -28.89
CA ALA A 231 -26.68 -9.38 -29.38
C ALA A 231 -27.14 -10.82 -29.16
N GLU A 232 -26.22 -11.81 -29.13
CA GLU A 232 -26.58 -13.23 -28.93
C GLU A 232 -26.76 -13.61 -27.46
N LEU A 233 -26.24 -12.79 -26.53
CA LEU A 233 -26.45 -12.96 -25.09
C LEU A 233 -27.82 -12.48 -24.59
N LYS A 234 -28.52 -11.63 -25.36
CA LYS A 234 -29.83 -11.10 -24.97
C LYS A 234 -30.94 -12.15 -25.08
N ASP A 235 -30.84 -13.08 -26.01
CA ASP A 235 -31.90 -14.07 -26.23
C ASP A 235 -31.84 -15.27 -25.29
N SER A 236 -30.70 -15.52 -24.63
CA SER A 236 -30.58 -16.61 -23.66
C SER A 236 -30.94 -16.22 -22.21
N LEU A 237 -31.15 -14.91 -21.94
CA LEU A 237 -31.48 -14.37 -20.61
C LEU A 237 -32.97 -14.06 -20.42
N TYR A 238 -33.82 -14.26 -21.45
CA TYR A 238 -35.26 -14.20 -21.32
C TYR A 238 -35.82 -15.60 -21.02
N ILE A 239 -35.66 -16.09 -19.81
CA ILE A 239 -36.50 -17.18 -19.28
C ILE A 239 -37.84 -16.56 -18.88
N ASN A 240 -38.83 -16.85 -19.72
CA ASN A 240 -40.27 -16.71 -19.59
C ASN A 240 -40.81 -16.21 -18.22
N ARG A 241 -41.28 -14.98 -18.23
CA ARG A 241 -42.34 -14.54 -17.34
C ARG A 241 -43.70 -14.92 -17.96
N ASP A 242 -44.10 -16.16 -17.79
CA ASP A 242 -45.48 -16.59 -17.92
C ASP A 242 -45.79 -17.57 -16.77
N VAL A 243 -46.00 -17.03 -15.58
CA VAL A 243 -46.71 -17.73 -14.53
C VAL A 243 -48.14 -17.25 -14.63
N LYS A 244 -48.97 -18.09 -15.26
CA LYS A 244 -50.43 -17.97 -15.21
C LYS A 244 -50.89 -18.05 -13.74
N GLU A 245 -51.70 -17.08 -13.37
CA GLU A 245 -52.53 -17.11 -12.17
C GLU A 245 -53.34 -18.39 -12.18
N ALA A 246 -53.08 -19.30 -11.26
CA ALA A 246 -53.97 -20.42 -10.92
C ALA A 246 -54.42 -20.25 -9.48
N GLY A 247 -55.75 -20.32 -9.34
CA GLY A 247 -56.55 -19.93 -8.21
C GLY A 247 -56.16 -20.45 -6.85
N ILE A 248 -56.43 -19.60 -5.92
CA ILE A 248 -56.35 -19.78 -4.48
C ILE A 248 -57.38 -20.80 -4.00
N SER A 249 -56.92 -21.87 -3.34
CA SER A 249 -57.72 -22.62 -2.38
C SER A 249 -57.00 -22.65 -1.04
N ASP A 250 -57.64 -22.11 -0.03
CA ASP A 250 -57.18 -22.07 1.34
C ASP A 250 -56.90 -23.47 1.90
N SER A 251 -55.68 -23.71 2.36
CA SER A 251 -55.42 -24.66 3.43
C SER A 251 -54.19 -24.18 4.22
N ASN A 252 -54.41 -23.95 5.52
CA ASN A 252 -53.41 -23.58 6.51
C ASN A 252 -52.28 -24.59 6.58
N ALA A 253 -51.17 -24.30 5.94
CA ALA A 253 -49.87 -24.88 6.24
C ALA A 253 -48.90 -23.70 6.44
N ALA A 254 -48.22 -23.67 7.56
CA ALA A 254 -47.16 -22.71 7.85
C ALA A 254 -46.15 -22.72 6.70
N GLN A 255 -46.21 -21.70 5.84
CA GLN A 255 -45.15 -21.44 4.85
C GLN A 255 -43.92 -21.03 5.61
N THR A 256 -42.97 -21.96 5.78
CA THR A 256 -41.59 -21.59 5.90
C THR A 256 -41.19 -20.99 4.55
N ASP A 257 -41.05 -19.66 4.53
CA ASP A 257 -40.46 -18.95 3.41
C ASP A 257 -39.02 -19.49 3.21
N ASP A 258 -38.91 -20.51 2.41
CA ASP A 258 -37.63 -21.06 1.94
C ASP A 258 -37.08 -20.04 0.94
N TYR A 259 -36.42 -18.97 1.47
CA TYR A 259 -35.66 -18.02 0.65
C TYR A 259 -34.48 -18.74 0.00
N MET A 260 -34.72 -19.43 -1.09
CA MET A 260 -33.67 -19.83 -1.98
C MET A 260 -32.91 -18.58 -2.44
N LEU A 261 -31.71 -18.37 -1.90
CA LEU A 261 -30.80 -17.33 -2.36
C LEU A 261 -30.34 -17.72 -3.77
N ILE A 262 -31.08 -17.27 -4.77
CA ILE A 262 -30.70 -17.44 -6.17
C ILE A 262 -29.46 -16.55 -6.40
N PRO A 263 -28.31 -17.09 -6.78
CA PRO A 263 -27.15 -16.31 -7.09
C PRO A 263 -27.50 -15.35 -8.25
N ARG A 264 -27.41 -14.05 -7.97
CA ARG A 264 -27.65 -13.01 -8.98
C ARG A 264 -26.29 -12.47 -9.43
N VAL A 265 -26.18 -12.18 -10.71
CA VAL A 265 -25.01 -11.46 -11.23
C VAL A 265 -24.94 -10.12 -10.49
N TYR A 266 -23.79 -9.84 -9.86
CA TYR A 266 -23.54 -8.58 -9.20
C TYR A 266 -23.60 -7.42 -10.22
N GLN A 267 -24.47 -6.48 -9.97
CA GLN A 267 -24.53 -5.24 -10.76
C GLN A 267 -23.72 -4.17 -10.05
N ILE A 268 -22.68 -3.67 -10.72
CA ILE A 268 -21.82 -2.63 -10.20
C ILE A 268 -22.65 -1.37 -10.00
N GLN A 269 -22.75 -0.93 -8.74
CA GLN A 269 -23.41 0.32 -8.35
C GLN A 269 -22.39 1.15 -7.55
N TYR A 270 -22.06 2.33 -8.08
CA TYR A 270 -21.15 3.23 -7.38
C TYR A 270 -21.88 4.05 -6.33
N SER A 271 -21.27 4.13 -5.17
CA SER A 271 -21.68 5.02 -4.07
C SER A 271 -20.57 6.01 -3.75
N LEU A 272 -20.96 7.21 -3.34
CA LEU A 272 -20.01 8.21 -2.87
C LEU A 272 -19.34 7.73 -1.59
N ASN A 273 -18.02 7.52 -1.64
CA ASN A 273 -17.25 7.05 -0.48
C ASN A 273 -16.66 8.21 0.34
N SER A 274 -16.02 9.16 -0.34
CA SER A 274 -15.42 10.30 0.33
C SER A 274 -15.42 11.56 -0.52
N VAL A 275 -15.53 12.70 0.15
CA VAL A 275 -15.29 14.03 -0.42
C VAL A 275 -14.24 14.70 0.44
N MET A 276 -13.12 15.08 -0.16
CA MET A 276 -12.04 15.75 0.53
C MET A 276 -11.81 17.13 -0.07
N ALA A 277 -11.79 18.15 0.77
CA ALA A 277 -11.40 19.49 0.39
C ALA A 277 -10.25 19.95 1.30
N GLN A 278 -9.15 20.38 0.71
CA GLN A 278 -7.98 20.84 1.44
C GLN A 278 -7.26 21.97 0.74
N ALA A 279 -6.51 22.74 1.51
CA ALA A 279 -5.55 23.71 0.99
C ALA A 279 -4.14 23.09 1.10
N ASP A 280 -3.34 23.19 0.05
CA ASP A 280 -1.97 22.67 0.03
C ASP A 280 -1.04 23.50 -0.87
N PHE A 281 0.25 23.14 -0.87
CA PHE A 281 1.30 23.79 -1.66
C PHE A 281 1.98 22.81 -2.60
N SER A 282 1.28 21.76 -3.04
CA SER A 282 1.83 20.72 -3.89
C SER A 282 1.11 20.64 -5.24
N PHE A 283 1.58 19.80 -6.14
CA PHE A 283 0.89 19.41 -7.38
C PHE A 283 0.14 18.09 -7.18
N LEU A 284 -0.94 17.88 -7.93
CA LEU A 284 -1.65 16.59 -7.97
C LEU A 284 -0.76 15.47 -8.50
N ASN A 285 0.07 15.81 -9.49
CA ASN A 285 1.08 14.92 -10.05
C ASN A 285 2.44 15.63 -10.04
N ALA A 286 3.25 15.30 -9.05
CA ALA A 286 4.56 15.94 -8.83
C ALA A 286 5.70 15.30 -9.63
N THR A 287 5.42 14.49 -10.69
CA THR A 287 6.49 13.71 -11.31
C THR A 287 7.50 14.60 -12.02
N TYR A 288 7.12 15.27 -13.10
CA TYR A 288 8.05 16.11 -13.85
C TYR A 288 7.31 17.29 -14.47
N GLN A 289 7.94 18.45 -14.43
CA GLN A 289 7.43 19.66 -15.05
C GLN A 289 8.26 20.03 -16.26
N GLN A 290 7.65 20.68 -17.24
CA GLN A 290 8.39 21.15 -18.40
C GLN A 290 9.50 22.12 -17.96
N PHE A 291 10.70 21.91 -18.48
CA PHE A 291 11.81 22.83 -18.23
C PHE A 291 11.61 24.11 -19.02
N VAL A 292 11.68 25.25 -18.35
CA VAL A 292 11.65 26.58 -18.94
C VAL A 292 12.93 27.29 -18.55
N HIS A 293 13.58 27.92 -19.52
CA HIS A 293 14.75 28.77 -19.31
C HIS A 293 14.33 30.03 -18.54
N SER A 294 13.98 29.90 -17.28
CA SER A 294 13.58 31.01 -16.43
C SER A 294 14.52 31.04 -15.22
N ASP A 295 15.01 32.23 -14.90
CA ASP A 295 15.80 32.49 -13.70
C ASP A 295 15.03 32.22 -12.41
N ASN A 296 13.73 32.02 -12.51
CA ASN A 296 12.87 31.70 -11.38
C ASN A 296 11.79 30.66 -11.78
N PRO A 297 12.10 29.37 -11.75
CA PRO A 297 11.15 28.34 -12.09
C PRO A 297 10.07 28.22 -11.00
N ILE A 298 9.06 29.05 -11.08
CA ILE A 298 7.91 29.17 -10.18
C ILE A 298 7.20 27.82 -10.00
N TYR A 299 7.38 26.90 -10.93
CA TYR A 299 6.69 25.62 -10.98
C TYR A 299 7.14 24.61 -9.94
N LEU A 300 8.31 24.76 -9.35
CA LEU A 300 8.77 23.91 -8.27
C LEU A 300 8.01 24.18 -6.97
N ASN A 301 7.29 25.30 -6.93
CA ASN A 301 6.44 25.69 -5.80
C ASN A 301 5.15 26.34 -6.30
N PRO A 302 4.05 25.60 -6.41
CA PRO A 302 2.79 26.09 -7.00
C PRO A 302 2.07 27.14 -6.16
N GLY A 303 2.58 27.53 -5.00
CA GLY A 303 1.89 28.41 -4.08
C GLY A 303 0.70 27.75 -3.38
N LEU A 304 -0.21 28.55 -2.83
CA LEU A 304 -1.40 28.07 -2.15
C LEU A 304 -2.44 27.61 -3.16
N ASN A 305 -2.88 26.37 -3.02
CA ASN A 305 -3.89 25.74 -3.85
C ASN A 305 -5.08 25.30 -3.04
N LEU A 306 -6.26 25.33 -3.63
CA LEU A 306 -7.45 24.64 -3.16
C LEU A 306 -7.60 23.33 -3.94
N PHE A 307 -7.65 22.23 -3.22
CA PHE A 307 -7.82 20.90 -3.76
C PHE A 307 -9.17 20.31 -3.35
N LEU A 308 -9.92 19.81 -4.31
CA LEU A 308 -11.15 19.05 -4.10
C LEU A 308 -11.00 17.68 -4.75
N MET A 309 -11.25 16.62 -3.98
CA MET A 309 -11.27 15.24 -4.47
C MET A 309 -12.58 14.57 -4.09
N ILE A 310 -13.12 13.83 -5.04
CA ILE A 310 -14.31 13.01 -4.87
C ILE A 310 -13.94 11.57 -5.21
N GLU A 311 -14.35 10.66 -4.35
CA GLU A 311 -14.12 9.23 -4.51
C GLU A 311 -15.44 8.47 -4.46
N ALA A 312 -15.67 7.64 -5.45
CA ALA A 312 -16.81 6.72 -5.49
C ALA A 312 -16.30 5.28 -5.61
N LYS A 313 -16.92 4.37 -4.87
CA LYS A 313 -16.61 2.94 -4.87
C LYS A 313 -17.88 2.14 -5.10
N ASP A 314 -17.71 0.91 -5.58
CA ASP A 314 -18.78 -0.08 -5.55
C ASP A 314 -18.89 -0.73 -4.16
N LEU A 315 -19.92 -1.56 -3.97
CA LEU A 315 -20.20 -2.20 -2.69
C LEU A 315 -19.08 -3.16 -2.23
N LEU A 316 -18.42 -3.84 -3.17
CA LEU A 316 -17.34 -4.79 -2.87
C LEU A 316 -15.96 -4.12 -2.82
N GLU A 317 -15.89 -2.82 -3.13
CA GLU A 317 -14.65 -2.03 -3.24
C GLU A 317 -13.67 -2.54 -4.32
N ASP A 318 -14.18 -3.33 -5.27
CA ASP A 318 -13.39 -3.84 -6.39
C ASP A 318 -13.16 -2.77 -7.47
N HIS A 319 -14.07 -1.80 -7.57
CA HIS A 319 -14.00 -0.72 -8.55
C HIS A 319 -14.02 0.64 -7.85
N ARG A 320 -13.05 1.48 -8.20
CA ARG A 320 -12.90 2.81 -7.62
C ARG A 320 -12.78 3.89 -8.68
N LEU A 321 -13.56 4.95 -8.54
CA LEU A 321 -13.49 6.16 -9.34
C LEU A 321 -12.99 7.32 -8.48
N VAL A 322 -11.98 8.02 -8.94
CA VAL A 322 -11.44 9.19 -8.26
C VAL A 322 -11.43 10.37 -9.21
N GLY A 323 -12.10 11.45 -8.83
CA GLY A 323 -12.05 12.75 -9.50
C GLY A 323 -11.35 13.77 -8.61
N GLY A 324 -10.35 14.47 -9.13
CA GLY A 324 -9.63 15.50 -8.40
C GLY A 324 -9.51 16.78 -9.20
N VAL A 325 -9.72 17.92 -8.53
CA VAL A 325 -9.58 19.26 -9.13
C VAL A 325 -8.75 20.13 -8.20
N ARG A 326 -7.78 20.83 -8.74
CA ARG A 326 -6.96 21.78 -8.00
C ARG A 326 -6.93 23.12 -8.72
N PHE A 327 -7.05 24.18 -7.93
CA PHE A 327 -6.95 25.55 -8.39
C PHE A 327 -5.97 26.33 -7.50
N SER A 328 -5.03 27.03 -8.12
CA SER A 328 -4.19 28.01 -7.40
C SER A 328 -4.83 29.39 -7.37
N VAL A 329 -4.34 30.22 -6.47
CA VAL A 329 -4.71 31.65 -6.42
C VAL A 329 -4.40 32.37 -7.74
N ASP A 330 -3.36 31.93 -8.46
CA ASP A 330 -2.93 32.48 -9.76
C ASP A 330 -3.72 31.87 -10.95
N LEU A 331 -4.86 31.20 -10.68
CA LEU A 331 -5.71 30.56 -11.69
C LEU A 331 -5.02 29.42 -12.47
N ASN A 332 -3.96 28.85 -11.93
CA ASN A 332 -3.42 27.59 -12.39
C ASN A 332 -4.40 26.48 -12.02
N LYS A 333 -4.55 25.49 -12.89
CA LYS A 333 -5.55 24.45 -12.70
C LYS A 333 -5.02 23.07 -13.07
N GLU A 334 -5.46 22.09 -12.31
CA GLU A 334 -5.16 20.68 -12.54
C GLU A 334 -6.44 19.86 -12.39
N PHE A 335 -6.56 18.84 -13.22
CA PHE A 335 -7.65 17.87 -13.18
C PHE A 335 -7.06 16.47 -13.16
N LEU A 336 -7.60 15.63 -12.31
CA LEU A 336 -7.28 14.21 -12.25
C LEU A 336 -8.58 13.42 -12.34
N PHE A 337 -8.59 12.42 -13.20
CA PHE A 337 -9.63 11.41 -13.22
C PHE A 337 -8.96 10.04 -13.26
N SER A 338 -9.34 9.14 -12.35
CA SER A 338 -8.77 7.80 -12.25
C SER A 338 -9.87 6.76 -12.08
N TYR A 339 -9.74 5.68 -12.80
CA TYR A 339 -10.50 4.45 -12.62
C TYR A 339 -9.54 3.34 -12.19
N GLU A 340 -9.89 2.62 -11.13
CA GLU A 340 -9.11 1.57 -10.54
C GLU A 340 -9.95 0.29 -10.47
N ASP A 341 -9.35 -0.84 -10.86
CA ASP A 341 -9.95 -2.17 -10.87
C ASP A 341 -9.08 -3.10 -10.03
N TYR A 342 -9.67 -3.59 -8.94
CA TYR A 342 -9.05 -4.48 -7.94
C TYR A 342 -9.68 -5.88 -7.92
N THR A 343 -10.43 -6.25 -8.94
CA THR A 343 -11.12 -7.55 -9.01
C THR A 343 -10.17 -8.74 -9.03
N ASP A 344 -8.99 -8.56 -9.59
CA ASP A 344 -7.95 -9.57 -9.74
C ASP A 344 -6.75 -9.27 -8.84
N ARG A 345 -5.84 -10.23 -8.68
CA ARG A 345 -4.55 -10.00 -8.03
C ARG A 345 -3.70 -8.92 -8.71
N LEU A 346 -3.88 -8.73 -10.01
CA LEU A 346 -3.24 -7.68 -10.78
C LEU A 346 -4.15 -6.45 -10.77
N ASP A 347 -3.81 -5.45 -9.95
CA ASP A 347 -4.52 -4.18 -9.92
C ASP A 347 -4.29 -3.40 -11.21
N LYS A 348 -5.35 -2.87 -11.79
CA LYS A 348 -5.33 -2.10 -13.03
C LYS A 348 -5.85 -0.70 -12.76
N GLN A 349 -5.15 0.31 -13.25
CA GLN A 349 -5.56 1.70 -13.08
C GLN A 349 -5.37 2.45 -14.39
N VAL A 350 -6.39 3.20 -14.78
CA VAL A 350 -6.33 4.19 -15.86
C VAL A 350 -6.49 5.57 -15.25
N ALA A 351 -5.56 6.48 -15.50
CA ALA A 351 -5.64 7.83 -14.98
C ALA A 351 -5.39 8.86 -16.07
N LEU A 352 -6.26 9.86 -16.13
CA LEU A 352 -6.13 11.04 -16.99
C LEU A 352 -5.77 12.23 -16.11
N TYR A 353 -4.69 12.89 -16.44
CA TYR A 353 -4.22 14.08 -15.74
C TYR A 353 -4.05 15.24 -16.73
N TYR A 354 -4.59 16.38 -16.37
CA TYR A 354 -4.42 17.63 -17.09
C TYR A 354 -3.90 18.72 -16.17
N GLN A 355 -2.91 19.47 -16.64
CA GLN A 355 -2.33 20.61 -15.94
C GLN A 355 -2.24 21.81 -16.86
N SER A 356 -2.60 22.97 -16.36
CA SER A 356 -2.44 24.26 -17.07
C SER A 356 -1.85 25.27 -16.09
N ILE A 357 -0.63 25.71 -16.39
CA ILE A 357 0.12 26.67 -15.61
C ILE A 357 0.34 27.93 -16.44
N LYS A 358 0.16 29.07 -15.82
CA LYS A 358 0.43 30.39 -16.40
C LYS A 358 1.51 31.06 -15.58
N ASN A 359 2.46 31.65 -16.25
CA ASN A 359 3.56 32.38 -15.63
C ASN A 359 3.85 33.70 -16.35
N LEU A 360 4.39 34.66 -15.62
CA LEU A 360 4.95 35.86 -16.17
C LEU A 360 6.47 35.66 -16.26
N ASN A 361 7.04 35.72 -17.45
CA ASN A 361 8.48 35.56 -17.63
C ASN A 361 9.23 36.87 -17.25
N ALA A 362 10.55 36.79 -17.16
CA ALA A 362 11.41 37.93 -16.81
C ALA A 362 11.27 39.12 -17.79
N SER A 363 10.80 38.87 -19.02
CA SER A 363 10.53 39.92 -20.03
C SER A 363 9.14 40.52 -19.95
N GLY A 364 8.31 40.11 -18.97
CA GLY A 364 6.96 40.62 -18.77
C GLY A 364 5.87 39.98 -19.64
N TYR A 365 6.18 38.88 -20.35
CA TYR A 365 5.19 38.16 -21.16
C TYR A 365 4.56 37.01 -20.36
N TYR A 366 3.26 36.80 -20.58
CA TYR A 366 2.55 35.64 -20.03
C TYR A 366 2.83 34.38 -20.84
N GLU A 367 3.36 33.38 -20.19
CA GLU A 367 3.56 32.03 -20.74
C GLU A 367 2.48 31.08 -20.23
N SER A 368 2.03 30.18 -21.10
CA SER A 368 1.07 29.14 -20.78
C SER A 368 1.68 27.78 -21.08
N GLN A 369 1.80 26.96 -20.06
CA GLN A 369 2.21 25.56 -20.17
C GLN A 369 1.02 24.67 -19.91
N GLN A 370 0.73 23.76 -20.81
CA GLN A 370 -0.32 22.77 -20.69
C GLN A 370 0.30 21.39 -20.84
N SER A 371 -0.10 20.47 -19.98
CA SER A 371 0.30 19.06 -20.06
C SER A 371 -0.91 18.17 -19.87
N THR A 372 -1.13 17.27 -20.81
CA THR A 372 -2.16 16.23 -20.71
C THR A 372 -1.45 14.89 -20.71
N SER A 373 -1.72 14.06 -19.70
CA SER A 373 -1.10 12.73 -19.56
C SER A 373 -2.17 11.68 -19.33
N LEU A 374 -2.10 10.60 -20.09
CA LEU A 374 -2.89 9.40 -19.90
C LEU A 374 -1.95 8.30 -19.37
N PHE A 375 -2.26 7.73 -18.21
CA PHE A 375 -1.50 6.68 -17.57
C PHE A 375 -2.29 5.37 -17.59
N TYR A 376 -1.61 4.27 -17.85
CA TYR A 376 -2.10 2.93 -17.59
C TYR A 376 -1.11 2.25 -16.65
N ILE A 377 -1.59 1.89 -15.46
CA ILE A 377 -0.78 1.42 -14.35
C ILE A 377 -1.22 0.00 -14.00
N LEU A 378 -0.27 -0.91 -13.94
CA LEU A 378 -0.43 -2.28 -13.49
C LEU A 378 0.37 -2.46 -12.20
N LYS A 379 -0.28 -2.96 -11.13
CA LYS A 379 0.39 -3.23 -9.86
C LYS A 379 0.22 -4.71 -9.54
N TYR A 380 1.32 -5.43 -9.45
CA TYR A 380 1.33 -6.84 -9.10
C TYR A 380 1.92 -7.03 -7.70
N PRO A 381 1.12 -7.40 -6.69
CA PRO A 381 1.60 -7.73 -5.37
C PRO A 381 2.22 -9.13 -5.36
N PHE A 382 3.50 -9.25 -4.98
CA PHE A 382 4.12 -10.55 -4.70
C PHE A 382 3.64 -11.09 -3.35
N ASP A 383 3.54 -10.19 -2.37
CA ASP A 383 3.03 -10.41 -1.03
C ASP A 383 2.43 -9.10 -0.47
N ARG A 384 2.12 -9.06 0.82
CA ARG A 384 1.50 -7.88 1.49
C ARG A 384 2.40 -6.64 1.53
N VAL A 385 3.70 -6.81 1.33
CA VAL A 385 4.69 -5.76 1.53
C VAL A 385 5.55 -5.48 0.30
N ASN A 386 5.55 -6.40 -0.68
CA ASN A 386 6.34 -6.30 -1.91
C ASN A 386 5.42 -6.26 -3.13
N SER A 387 5.66 -5.32 -4.03
CA SER A 387 4.91 -5.17 -5.26
C SER A 387 5.77 -4.65 -6.41
N LEU A 388 5.40 -5.02 -7.63
CA LEU A 388 5.94 -4.49 -8.87
C LEU A 388 4.88 -3.63 -9.55
N HIS A 389 5.22 -2.38 -9.82
CA HIS A 389 4.37 -1.46 -10.55
C HIS A 389 4.92 -1.28 -11.96
N PHE A 390 4.07 -1.39 -12.95
CA PHE A 390 4.41 -1.09 -14.33
C PHE A 390 3.45 -0.02 -14.86
N THR A 391 3.99 1.13 -15.23
CA THR A 391 3.23 2.29 -15.71
C THR A 391 3.61 2.59 -17.14
N THR A 392 2.65 2.63 -18.05
CA THR A 392 2.83 3.22 -19.38
C THR A 392 2.08 4.53 -19.43
N PHE A 393 2.58 5.49 -20.19
CA PHE A 393 1.92 6.77 -20.31
C PHE A 393 2.13 7.43 -21.68
N LEU A 394 1.14 8.22 -22.04
CA LEU A 394 1.17 9.12 -23.17
C LEU A 394 1.08 10.54 -22.62
N ARG A 395 1.96 11.43 -23.04
CA ARG A 395 1.99 12.81 -22.58
C ARG A 395 2.06 13.78 -23.75
N TYR A 396 1.12 14.71 -23.79
CA TYR A 396 1.12 15.82 -24.74
C TYR A 396 1.39 17.12 -23.97
N ASN A 397 2.42 17.83 -24.38
CA ASN A 397 2.80 19.13 -23.81
C ASN A 397 2.59 20.21 -24.87
N ARG A 398 2.03 21.32 -24.43
CA ARG A 398 1.88 22.54 -25.22
C ARG A 398 2.47 23.71 -24.44
N TYR A 399 3.37 24.43 -25.07
CA TYR A 399 3.92 25.69 -24.56
C TYR A 399 3.56 26.79 -25.54
N ALA A 400 2.94 27.86 -25.02
CA ALA A 400 2.53 29.02 -25.82
C ALA A 400 2.81 30.31 -25.04
N MET A 401 3.38 31.31 -25.72
CA MET A 401 3.45 32.67 -25.22
C MET A 401 2.08 33.30 -25.48
N LYS A 402 1.45 33.90 -24.47
CA LYS A 402 0.19 34.59 -24.64
C LYS A 402 0.39 35.91 -25.34
N VAL A 403 -0.42 36.14 -26.31
CA VAL A 403 -0.38 37.35 -27.12
C VAL A 403 -0.75 38.58 -26.29
N THR A 404 0.21 39.48 -26.10
CA THR A 404 0.02 40.78 -25.45
C THR A 404 0.46 41.93 -26.38
N ASP A 405 1.26 41.63 -27.42
CA ASP A 405 1.77 42.55 -28.42
C ASP A 405 2.16 41.80 -29.72
N ASP A 406 2.58 42.55 -30.74
CA ASP A 406 2.95 41.99 -32.08
C ASP A 406 4.13 41.01 -31.96
N ILE A 407 5.09 41.21 -31.04
CA ILE A 407 6.24 40.35 -30.88
C ILE A 407 5.84 38.98 -30.30
N SER A 408 4.88 38.95 -29.36
CA SER A 408 4.36 37.71 -28.79
C SER A 408 3.46 36.94 -29.77
N LEU A 409 2.82 37.63 -30.72
CA LEU A 409 2.01 37.02 -31.77
C LEU A 409 2.83 36.19 -32.76
N GLU A 410 4.06 36.63 -33.07
CA GLU A 410 4.96 35.96 -34.01
C GLU A 410 5.63 34.73 -33.47
N LYS A 411 5.60 34.52 -32.14
CA LYS A 411 6.25 33.36 -31.52
C LYS A 411 5.42 32.07 -31.70
N PRO A 412 5.97 31.04 -32.36
CA PRO A 412 5.24 29.81 -32.60
C PRO A 412 4.98 29.05 -31.27
N GLU A 413 3.86 28.35 -31.22
CA GLU A 413 3.59 27.38 -30.15
C GLU A 413 4.50 26.17 -30.31
N ILE A 414 5.01 25.66 -29.16
CA ILE A 414 5.85 24.49 -29.11
C ILE A 414 4.99 23.34 -28.57
N ASN A 415 4.80 22.34 -29.41
CA ASN A 415 4.07 21.12 -29.05
C ASN A 415 5.02 19.92 -29.01
N SER A 416 4.88 19.06 -28.03
CA SER A 416 5.66 17.82 -27.94
C SER A 416 4.80 16.68 -27.45
N PHE A 417 4.99 15.51 -28.05
CA PHE A 417 4.32 14.28 -27.68
C PHE A 417 5.34 13.25 -27.20
N TRP A 418 5.13 12.72 -26.00
CA TRP A 418 6.01 11.77 -25.36
C TRP A 418 5.26 10.49 -25.03
N VAL A 419 5.94 9.37 -25.25
CA VAL A 419 5.50 8.04 -24.84
C VAL A 419 6.51 7.51 -23.83
N GLY A 420 6.04 6.92 -22.75
CA GLY A 420 6.94 6.41 -21.74
C GLY A 420 6.45 5.15 -21.05
N ALA A 421 7.40 4.44 -20.44
CA ALA A 421 7.16 3.29 -19.59
C ALA A 421 8.06 3.37 -18.36
N LYS A 422 7.50 3.06 -17.20
CA LYS A 422 8.19 3.03 -15.92
C LYS A 422 7.94 1.67 -15.25
N SER A 423 9.00 1.05 -14.77
CA SER A 423 8.92 -0.13 -13.90
C SER A 423 9.45 0.25 -12.52
N GLU A 424 8.71 -0.07 -11.47
CA GLU A 424 9.02 0.31 -10.10
C GLU A 424 8.79 -0.86 -9.15
N TYR A 425 9.83 -1.28 -8.46
CA TYR A 425 9.74 -2.25 -7.37
C TYR A 425 9.55 -1.51 -6.04
N VAL A 426 8.50 -1.84 -5.33
CA VAL A 426 8.12 -1.20 -4.06
C VAL A 426 8.10 -2.24 -2.94
N MET A 427 8.76 -1.90 -1.85
CA MET A 427 8.82 -2.69 -0.61
C MET A 427 8.44 -1.80 0.57
N ASP A 428 7.47 -2.22 1.39
CA ASP A 428 7.05 -1.46 2.58
C ASP A 428 6.79 -2.39 3.78
N PHE A 429 7.79 -2.51 4.66
CA PHE A 429 7.72 -3.22 5.93
C PHE A 429 7.46 -2.29 7.11
N THR A 430 6.99 -1.08 6.86
CA THR A 430 6.81 -0.12 7.96
C THR A 430 5.56 -0.41 8.77
N VAL A 431 5.71 -0.28 10.09
CA VAL A 431 4.61 -0.37 11.04
C VAL A 431 4.47 0.97 11.75
N PRO A 432 3.29 1.59 11.75
CA PRO A 432 3.05 2.83 12.48
C PRO A 432 3.13 2.57 13.99
N VAL A 433 3.89 3.38 14.71
CA VAL A 433 3.98 3.38 16.18
C VAL A 433 3.10 4.49 16.75
N SER A 434 3.11 5.64 16.11
CA SER A 434 2.32 6.83 16.41
C SER A 434 2.24 7.70 15.16
N MET A 435 1.53 8.81 15.19
CA MET A 435 1.51 9.75 14.09
C MET A 435 2.93 10.20 13.72
N ASN A 436 3.29 10.08 12.43
CA ASN A 436 4.64 10.34 11.90
C ASN A 436 5.80 9.57 12.55
N MET A 437 5.51 8.56 13.34
CA MET A 437 6.47 7.68 13.99
C MET A 437 6.25 6.24 13.51
N LYS A 438 7.19 5.72 12.75
CA LYS A 438 7.16 4.38 12.15
C LYS A 438 8.34 3.55 12.65
N LYS A 439 8.25 2.24 12.55
CA LYS A 439 9.39 1.31 12.65
C LYS A 439 9.44 0.45 11.40
N GLY A 440 10.64 -0.03 11.02
CA GLY A 440 10.83 -0.88 9.85
C GLY A 440 11.48 -0.14 8.68
N MET A 441 11.32 -0.67 7.48
CA MET A 441 11.96 -0.16 6.28
C MET A 441 10.96 -0.10 5.14
N ARG A 442 11.06 0.92 4.31
CA ARG A 442 10.42 0.96 2.99
C ARG A 442 11.44 1.40 1.94
N ALA A 443 11.32 0.85 0.77
CA ALA A 443 12.21 1.14 -0.33
C ALA A 443 11.46 1.10 -1.66
N LYS A 444 11.92 1.89 -2.61
CA LYS A 444 11.53 1.79 -4.00
C LYS A 444 12.74 1.98 -4.90
N ALA A 445 12.77 1.21 -5.98
CA ALA A 445 13.72 1.37 -7.06
C ALA A 445 12.97 1.40 -8.38
N PHE A 446 13.33 2.29 -9.28
CA PHE A 446 12.63 2.43 -10.54
C PHE A 446 13.54 2.70 -11.72
N VAL A 447 13.09 2.27 -12.88
CA VAL A 447 13.61 2.64 -14.18
C VAL A 447 12.47 3.18 -15.01
N GLU A 448 12.70 4.31 -15.66
CA GLU A 448 11.73 4.99 -16.52
C GLU A 448 12.39 5.32 -17.85
N PHE A 449 11.68 5.05 -18.93
CA PHE A 449 12.08 5.36 -20.28
C PHE A 449 11.00 6.20 -20.95
N MET A 450 11.38 7.30 -21.56
CA MET A 450 10.49 8.19 -22.33
C MET A 450 11.11 8.49 -23.69
N CYS A 451 10.30 8.55 -24.72
CA CYS A 451 10.76 8.98 -26.06
C CYS A 451 9.69 9.75 -26.81
N THR A 452 10.14 10.54 -27.79
CA THR A 452 9.23 11.10 -28.80
C THR A 452 9.14 10.15 -29.99
N PRO A 453 7.93 9.86 -30.52
CA PRO A 453 7.76 8.97 -31.67
C PRO A 453 8.07 9.63 -33.00
N ASP A 454 8.55 10.86 -33.01
CA ASP A 454 8.91 11.63 -34.19
C ASP A 454 10.31 11.22 -34.77
N LYS A 455 10.67 11.77 -35.94
CA LYS A 455 11.94 11.48 -36.61
C LYS A 455 13.17 11.91 -35.80
N SER A 456 13.01 12.83 -34.86
CA SER A 456 14.12 13.31 -34.00
C SER A 456 14.51 12.28 -32.94
N PHE A 457 13.61 11.39 -32.59
CA PHE A 457 13.75 10.35 -31.56
C PHE A 457 14.50 10.87 -30.33
N ASN A 458 13.91 11.84 -29.68
CA ASN A 458 14.39 12.31 -28.39
C ASN A 458 14.07 11.27 -27.33
N ASN A 459 15.02 10.97 -26.46
CA ASN A 459 14.86 9.97 -25.42
C ASN A 459 15.41 10.44 -24.09
N ILE A 460 14.77 9.99 -23.03
CA ILE A 460 15.14 10.20 -21.62
C ILE A 460 15.08 8.86 -20.92
N VAL A 461 16.12 8.52 -20.17
CA VAL A 461 16.13 7.37 -19.27
C VAL A 461 16.37 7.88 -17.87
N VAL A 462 15.53 7.49 -16.93
CA VAL A 462 15.67 7.86 -15.52
C VAL A 462 15.82 6.60 -14.68
N LEU A 463 16.86 6.55 -13.88
CA LEU A 463 17.10 5.49 -12.90
C LEU A 463 17.07 6.14 -11.52
N GLY A 464 16.37 5.53 -10.58
CA GLY A 464 16.32 6.11 -9.24
C GLY A 464 15.88 5.14 -8.16
N GLY A 465 16.09 5.57 -6.92
CA GLY A 465 15.71 4.83 -5.73
C GLY A 465 15.53 5.73 -4.51
N ASP A 466 14.68 5.29 -3.59
CA ASP A 466 14.42 5.94 -2.31
C ASP A 466 14.29 4.83 -1.26
N VAL A 467 15.17 4.85 -0.27
CA VAL A 467 15.18 3.88 0.83
C VAL A 467 15.00 4.65 2.14
N ARG A 468 14.04 4.23 2.95
CA ARG A 468 13.77 4.83 4.26
C ARG A 468 13.78 3.75 5.33
N HIS A 469 14.55 3.99 6.36
CA HIS A 469 14.71 3.07 7.48
C HIS A 469 14.40 3.77 8.79
N TYR A 470 13.54 3.16 9.60
CA TYR A 470 13.05 3.69 10.86
C TYR A 470 13.41 2.75 12.00
N THR A 471 14.35 3.17 12.84
CA THR A 471 14.80 2.41 14.01
C THR A 471 14.15 2.97 15.27
N LYS A 472 13.38 2.14 15.96
CA LYS A 472 12.83 2.49 17.25
C LYS A 472 13.92 2.35 18.32
N ILE A 473 14.49 3.47 18.80
CA ILE A 473 15.50 3.48 19.87
C ILE A 473 14.82 3.33 21.23
N HIS A 474 13.73 4.07 21.43
CA HIS A 474 12.96 4.03 22.66
C HIS A 474 11.46 4.11 22.34
N ARG A 475 10.59 3.88 23.32
CA ARG A 475 9.13 3.98 23.15
C ARG A 475 8.69 5.27 22.46
N THR A 476 9.35 6.36 22.75
CA THR A 476 9.02 7.73 22.31
C THR A 476 10.06 8.35 21.38
N LEU A 477 11.13 7.61 21.03
CA LEU A 477 12.24 8.07 20.20
C LEU A 477 12.45 7.16 19.01
N ILE A 478 12.37 7.71 17.82
CA ILE A 478 12.63 7.02 16.55
C ILE A 478 13.77 7.73 15.83
N TRP A 479 14.70 6.93 15.31
CA TRP A 479 15.71 7.38 14.38
C TRP A 479 15.29 7.02 12.96
N ALA A 480 14.96 8.04 12.18
CA ALA A 480 14.50 7.92 10.80
C ALA A 480 15.61 8.34 9.84
N ASN A 481 15.92 7.48 8.88
CA ASN A 481 16.92 7.74 7.85
C ASN A 481 16.30 7.56 6.47
N ARG A 482 16.69 8.42 5.53
CA ARG A 482 16.31 8.32 4.11
C ARG A 482 17.54 8.46 3.25
N PHE A 483 17.67 7.59 2.30
CA PHE A 483 18.61 7.72 1.19
C PHE A 483 17.84 7.76 -0.13
N ALA A 484 18.03 8.82 -0.90
CA ALA A 484 17.41 8.96 -2.21
C ALA A 484 18.46 9.36 -3.24
N ALA A 485 18.42 8.72 -4.40
CA ALA A 485 19.30 9.01 -5.52
C ALA A 485 18.57 8.81 -6.84
N SER A 486 18.87 9.63 -7.83
CA SER A 486 18.37 9.46 -9.18
C SER A 486 19.34 10.03 -10.20
N THR A 487 19.31 9.49 -11.41
CA THR A 487 20.10 9.96 -12.54
C THR A 487 19.27 9.95 -13.82
N SER A 488 19.43 10.97 -14.65
CA SER A 488 18.79 11.11 -15.96
C SER A 488 19.83 11.04 -17.06
N LEU A 489 19.60 10.14 -18.01
CA LEU A 489 20.44 9.84 -19.15
C LEU A 489 19.66 10.02 -20.45
N GLY A 490 20.34 10.06 -21.58
CA GLY A 490 19.71 10.13 -22.90
C GLY A 490 20.10 11.38 -23.68
N LYS A 491 19.49 11.54 -24.86
CA LYS A 491 19.68 12.71 -25.73
C LYS A 491 19.08 13.96 -25.10
N ASN A 492 17.90 13.82 -24.50
CA ASN A 492 17.26 14.83 -23.66
C ASN A 492 17.38 14.38 -22.20
N ARG A 493 17.38 15.33 -21.28
CA ARG A 493 17.63 15.05 -19.86
C ARG A 493 16.62 15.74 -18.96
N LEU A 494 16.54 15.25 -17.74
CA LEU A 494 15.86 15.85 -16.61
C LEU A 494 16.88 16.63 -15.79
N ILE A 495 16.55 17.86 -15.40
CA ILE A 495 17.32 18.61 -14.42
C ILE A 495 16.70 18.44 -13.02
N TYR A 496 17.53 18.14 -12.04
CA TYR A 496 17.18 18.14 -10.62
C TYR A 496 17.68 19.40 -9.96
N TYR A 497 16.78 20.08 -9.24
CA TYR A 497 17.14 21.19 -8.35
C TYR A 497 17.15 20.68 -6.92
N MET A 498 18.24 20.89 -6.19
CA MET A 498 18.38 20.50 -4.80
C MET A 498 18.32 21.72 -3.89
N GLY A 499 17.72 21.55 -2.73
CA GLY A 499 17.55 22.60 -1.71
C GLY A 499 16.09 22.77 -1.28
N GLY A 500 15.89 23.32 -0.09
CA GLY A 500 14.56 23.56 0.45
C GLY A 500 13.84 22.33 0.99
N MET A 501 12.54 22.37 1.03
CA MET A 501 11.64 21.33 1.52
C MET A 501 10.44 21.16 0.59
N ASP A 502 9.83 19.98 0.62
CA ASP A 502 8.53 19.71 -0.01
C ASP A 502 7.43 20.51 0.72
N ASN A 503 6.45 21.01 -0.05
CA ASN A 503 5.31 21.79 0.45
C ASN A 503 5.71 23.00 1.34
N TRP A 504 6.79 23.63 1.01
CA TRP A 504 7.30 24.81 1.71
C TRP A 504 6.44 26.05 1.38
N TRP A 505 5.83 26.68 2.37
CA TRP A 505 4.89 27.79 2.17
C TRP A 505 5.50 29.02 1.50
N PHE A 506 6.73 29.35 1.84
CA PHE A 506 7.44 30.51 1.32
C PHE A 506 8.74 30.09 0.65
N ALA A 507 8.63 29.15 -0.27
CA ALA A 507 9.80 28.64 -0.98
C ALA A 507 10.50 29.77 -1.73
N LYS A 508 11.83 29.77 -1.63
CA LYS A 508 12.71 30.69 -2.33
C LYS A 508 13.64 29.90 -3.24
N PHE A 509 13.78 30.40 -4.46
CA PHE A 509 14.68 29.84 -5.44
C PHE A 509 15.96 30.66 -5.52
N ASN A 510 17.13 30.00 -5.55
CA ASN A 510 18.43 30.67 -5.71
C ASN A 510 18.75 30.79 -7.19
N SER A 511 18.57 31.97 -7.77
CA SER A 511 18.89 32.29 -9.16
C SER A 511 20.39 32.51 -9.43
N ASP A 512 21.20 32.68 -8.37
CA ASP A 512 22.64 32.95 -8.52
C ASP A 512 23.44 31.70 -8.91
N ILE A 513 22.85 30.50 -8.73
CA ILE A 513 23.48 29.24 -9.12
C ILE A 513 23.22 28.98 -10.61
N TYR A 514 24.30 28.91 -11.36
CA TYR A 514 24.27 28.72 -12.80
C TYR A 514 23.63 27.38 -13.20
N VAL A 515 22.76 27.43 -14.22
CA VAL A 515 22.19 26.27 -14.90
C VAL A 515 22.80 26.18 -16.29
N ASP A 516 23.41 25.04 -16.61
CA ASP A 516 24.03 24.84 -17.93
C ASP A 516 22.96 24.64 -19.00
N THR A 517 22.70 25.72 -19.75
CA THR A 517 21.73 25.72 -20.86
C THR A 517 22.25 25.08 -22.16
N THR A 518 23.49 24.61 -22.19
CA THR A 518 24.02 23.86 -23.34
C THR A 518 23.50 22.41 -23.38
N ILE A 519 22.97 21.94 -22.26
CA ILE A 519 22.34 20.60 -22.13
C ILE A 519 20.87 20.70 -22.49
N ASN A 520 20.39 19.74 -23.29
CA ASN A 520 18.98 19.66 -23.66
C ASN A 520 18.13 19.14 -22.49
N TYR A 521 17.68 20.03 -21.63
CA TYR A 521 16.71 19.70 -20.61
C TYR A 521 15.28 19.78 -21.16
N THR A 522 14.48 18.73 -20.94
CA THR A 522 13.06 18.71 -21.32
C THR A 522 12.17 18.89 -20.10
N TYR A 523 12.57 18.31 -18.99
CA TYR A 523 11.82 18.37 -17.76
C TYR A 523 12.71 18.79 -16.60
N GLN A 524 12.05 19.27 -15.56
CA GLN A 524 12.67 19.63 -14.29
C GLN A 524 11.94 18.95 -13.11
N ALA A 525 12.67 18.69 -12.04
CA ALA A 525 12.14 18.17 -10.81
C ALA A 525 12.88 18.73 -9.61
N LEU A 526 12.21 18.84 -8.48
CA LEU A 526 12.87 19.07 -7.21
C LEU A 526 13.47 17.73 -6.74
N ALA A 527 14.76 17.73 -6.35
CA ALA A 527 15.35 16.64 -5.59
C ALA A 527 14.67 16.54 -4.22
N THR A 528 15.01 15.54 -3.44
CA THR A 528 14.40 15.41 -2.10
C THR A 528 14.83 16.56 -1.16
N ASN A 529 14.21 16.63 0.02
CA ASN A 529 14.47 17.66 1.01
C ASN A 529 15.95 17.81 1.35
N MET A 530 16.46 19.04 1.28
CA MET A 530 17.79 19.43 1.69
C MET A 530 17.69 20.74 2.46
N ARG A 531 17.55 20.66 3.77
CA ARG A 531 17.28 21.80 4.66
C ARG A 531 18.55 22.59 4.93
N GLY A 532 18.41 23.87 5.26
CA GLY A 532 19.48 24.82 5.45
C GLY A 532 19.80 25.66 4.21
N PHE A 533 19.07 25.42 3.09
CA PHE A 533 19.30 26.12 1.82
C PHE A 533 17.99 26.51 1.14
N GLN A 534 18.04 27.51 0.28
CA GLN A 534 17.01 27.78 -0.71
C GLN A 534 17.01 26.71 -1.79
N GLN A 535 15.94 26.59 -2.57
CA GLN A 535 15.93 25.72 -3.76
C GLN A 535 17.05 26.13 -4.73
N ASN A 536 17.59 25.16 -5.46
CA ASN A 536 18.70 25.36 -6.41
C ASN A 536 20.04 25.72 -5.74
N ILE A 537 20.39 25.11 -4.61
CA ILE A 537 21.76 25.23 -4.09
C ILE A 537 22.74 24.40 -4.92
N ARG A 538 22.29 23.31 -5.51
CA ARG A 538 22.98 22.49 -6.53
C ARG A 538 21.95 22.03 -7.55
N ASN A 539 22.39 21.86 -8.79
CA ASN A 539 21.57 21.34 -9.86
C ASN A 539 22.35 20.40 -10.78
N GLY A 540 21.65 19.59 -11.55
CA GLY A 540 22.26 18.68 -12.50
C GLY A 540 21.33 17.55 -12.92
N THR A 541 21.87 16.63 -13.71
CA THR A 541 21.14 15.47 -14.23
C THR A 541 21.07 14.30 -13.24
N SER A 542 21.83 14.37 -12.17
CA SER A 542 21.91 13.35 -11.12
C SER A 542 21.88 14.00 -9.75
N PHE A 543 21.36 13.29 -8.76
CA PHE A 543 21.44 13.72 -7.36
C PHE A 543 21.54 12.52 -6.42
N PHE A 544 22.09 12.74 -5.23
CA PHE A 544 21.83 11.92 -4.04
C PHE A 544 21.59 12.79 -2.83
N VAL A 545 20.77 12.32 -1.91
CA VAL A 545 20.50 12.95 -0.63
C VAL A 545 20.38 11.89 0.46
N LEU A 546 21.03 12.13 1.59
CA LEU A 546 20.89 11.40 2.83
C LEU A 546 20.26 12.31 3.87
N ASN A 547 19.07 11.95 4.38
CA ASN A 547 18.42 12.64 5.47
C ASN A 547 18.44 11.76 6.72
N SER A 548 18.72 12.31 7.88
CA SER A 548 18.70 11.63 9.17
C SER A 548 17.94 12.48 10.19
N GLU A 549 16.95 11.90 10.85
CA GLU A 549 16.10 12.59 11.82
C GLU A 549 15.95 11.78 13.11
N LEU A 550 16.12 12.44 14.24
CA LEU A 550 15.73 11.94 15.54
C LEU A 550 14.38 12.56 15.90
N ARG A 551 13.33 11.74 15.92
CA ARG A 551 11.94 12.15 16.19
C ARG A 551 11.55 11.75 17.61
N PHE A 552 11.22 12.72 18.44
CA PHE A 552 10.90 12.54 19.84
C PHE A 552 9.48 13.02 20.16
N SER A 553 8.61 12.15 20.63
CA SER A 553 7.26 12.49 21.09
C SER A 553 7.28 12.91 22.55
N ILE A 554 7.13 14.21 22.80
CA ILE A 554 7.26 14.83 24.13
C ILE A 554 6.18 14.30 25.09
N ILE A 555 4.93 14.37 24.66
CA ILE A 555 3.77 14.08 25.52
C ILE A 555 3.71 12.60 25.87
N GLN A 556 4.01 11.73 24.93
CA GLN A 556 4.07 10.28 25.20
C GLN A 556 5.22 9.89 26.13
N CYS A 557 6.25 10.74 26.25
CA CYS A 557 7.33 10.55 27.25
C CYS A 557 6.86 10.89 28.65
N ILE A 558 6.14 12.00 28.79
CA ILE A 558 5.67 12.52 30.10
C ILE A 558 4.46 11.72 30.60
N MET A 559 3.54 11.38 29.69
CA MET A 559 2.29 10.70 30.02
C MET A 559 2.26 9.29 29.46
N ASN A 560 2.01 8.29 30.30
CA ASN A 560 1.93 6.88 29.92
C ASN A 560 0.61 6.49 29.19
N ARG A 561 -0.27 7.46 28.93
CA ARG A 561 -1.58 7.27 28.30
C ARG A 561 -1.82 8.31 27.22
N PRO A 562 -2.51 7.97 26.13
CA PRO A 562 -2.88 8.94 25.12
C PRO A 562 -3.86 9.97 25.69
N LEU A 563 -3.67 11.22 25.31
CA LEU A 563 -4.61 12.31 25.61
C LEU A 563 -5.74 12.32 24.58
N LYS A 564 -6.89 12.89 24.96
CA LYS A 564 -8.00 13.12 24.03
C LYS A 564 -7.75 14.27 23.04
N ASN A 565 -6.65 15.00 23.19
CA ASN A 565 -6.29 16.16 22.35
C ASN A 565 -5.25 15.75 21.31
N ASP A 566 -5.64 15.76 20.03
CA ASP A 566 -4.80 15.34 18.90
C ASP A 566 -3.58 16.24 18.71
N PHE A 567 -3.70 17.54 18.95
CA PHE A 567 -2.57 18.46 18.89
C PHE A 567 -1.47 18.07 19.87
N LEU A 568 -1.82 17.82 21.14
CA LEU A 568 -0.85 17.42 22.15
C LEU A 568 -0.26 16.02 21.86
N ASN A 569 -1.08 15.06 21.43
CA ASN A 569 -0.62 13.72 21.10
C ASN A 569 0.35 13.68 19.92
N SER A 570 0.20 14.62 18.98
CA SER A 570 1.02 14.70 17.76
C SER A 570 2.28 15.53 17.94
N LEU A 571 2.45 16.24 19.09
CA LEU A 571 3.56 17.15 19.30
C LEU A 571 4.90 16.39 19.39
N GLN A 572 5.80 16.71 18.46
CA GLN A 572 7.11 16.08 18.33
C GLN A 572 8.21 17.14 18.22
N LEU A 573 9.34 16.85 18.86
CA LEU A 573 10.61 17.53 18.60
C LEU A 573 11.41 16.67 17.61
N VAL A 574 12.06 17.33 16.69
CA VAL A 574 12.91 16.67 15.68
C VAL A 574 14.24 17.38 15.62
N ALA A 575 15.33 16.62 15.73
CA ALA A 575 16.66 17.06 15.36
C ALA A 575 17.05 16.36 14.06
N PHE A 576 17.70 17.04 13.13
CA PHE A 576 18.00 16.46 11.83
C PHE A 576 19.35 16.91 11.28
N ALA A 577 19.86 16.08 10.37
CA ALA A 577 21.02 16.37 9.54
C ALA A 577 20.77 15.82 8.14
N ASP A 578 21.05 16.63 7.12
CA ASP A 578 20.89 16.31 5.71
C ASP A 578 22.24 16.47 5.00
N VAL A 579 22.59 15.56 4.10
CA VAL A 579 23.80 15.64 3.27
C VAL A 579 23.44 15.25 1.85
N GLY A 580 23.92 16.01 0.86
CA GLY A 580 23.60 15.68 -0.52
C GLY A 580 24.30 16.56 -1.54
N THR A 581 24.08 16.23 -2.80
CA THR A 581 24.51 17.01 -3.96
C THR A 581 23.66 16.69 -5.18
N ALA A 582 23.63 17.63 -6.13
CA ALA A 582 23.15 17.39 -7.49
C ALA A 582 24.26 17.83 -8.46
N TRP A 583 24.44 17.07 -9.54
CA TRP A 583 25.55 17.28 -10.47
C TRP A 583 25.21 16.82 -11.89
N THR A 584 26.05 17.23 -12.83
CA THR A 584 26.07 16.71 -14.19
C THR A 584 27.41 15.99 -14.43
N GLY A 585 27.36 14.87 -15.16
CA GLY A 585 28.50 14.00 -15.38
C GLY A 585 28.45 12.72 -14.56
N LEU A 586 29.52 11.94 -14.55
CA LEU A 586 29.59 10.63 -13.92
C LEU A 586 29.62 10.73 -12.38
N THR A 587 30.32 11.69 -11.86
CA THR A 587 30.52 11.93 -10.42
C THR A 587 30.29 13.40 -10.08
N PRO A 588 30.01 13.75 -8.80
CA PRO A 588 29.89 15.15 -8.38
C PRO A 588 31.13 16.01 -8.71
N TYR A 589 32.31 15.39 -8.81
CA TYR A 589 33.59 16.04 -9.11
C TYR A 589 33.96 16.02 -10.59
N SER A 590 33.05 15.57 -11.46
CA SER A 590 33.30 15.55 -12.92
C SER A 590 33.49 16.98 -13.46
N PRO A 591 34.40 17.18 -14.43
CA PRO A 591 34.60 18.49 -15.07
C PRO A 591 33.39 19.03 -15.81
N GLU A 592 32.44 18.16 -16.11
CA GLU A 592 31.14 18.46 -16.78
C GLU A 592 30.12 19.05 -15.80
N ASN A 593 30.40 19.05 -14.50
CA ASN A 593 29.49 19.61 -13.51
C ASN A 593 29.42 21.14 -13.68
N SER A 594 28.21 21.66 -13.90
CA SER A 594 27.93 23.09 -14.07
C SER A 594 28.40 23.96 -12.89
N LEU A 595 28.61 23.34 -11.73
CA LEU A 595 29.18 24.00 -10.55
C LEU A 595 30.61 24.52 -10.75
N PHE A 596 31.40 23.80 -11.54
CA PHE A 596 32.81 24.14 -11.75
C PHE A 596 33.06 25.05 -12.94
N LYS A 597 32.13 25.12 -13.89
CA LYS A 597 32.27 25.90 -15.12
C LYS A 597 31.04 26.78 -15.35
N GLN A 598 31.28 28.07 -15.42
CA GLN A 598 30.27 29.03 -15.84
C GLN A 598 30.64 29.57 -17.21
N ILE A 599 29.77 29.39 -18.20
CA ILE A 599 29.94 29.89 -19.54
C ILE A 599 29.13 31.17 -19.68
N ILE A 600 29.79 32.26 -19.91
CA ILE A 600 29.16 33.57 -20.19
C ILE A 600 29.38 33.89 -21.68
N ILE A 601 28.28 34.04 -22.42
CA ILE A 601 28.32 34.43 -23.83
C ILE A 601 27.82 35.86 -23.94
N SER A 602 28.67 36.75 -24.40
CA SER A 602 28.33 38.15 -24.65
C SER A 602 28.73 38.51 -26.07
N GLY A 603 27.79 38.50 -27.01
CA GLY A 603 28.06 38.67 -28.41
C GLY A 603 29.01 37.60 -28.96
N PRO A 604 30.14 37.99 -29.61
CA PRO A 604 31.13 37.03 -30.13
C PRO A 604 32.08 36.45 -29.04
N ILE A 605 32.01 36.94 -27.82
CA ILE A 605 32.92 36.59 -26.75
C ILE A 605 32.33 35.47 -25.91
N LYS A 606 33.03 34.34 -25.77
CA LYS A 606 32.71 33.26 -24.87
C LYS A 606 33.76 33.24 -23.74
N ILE A 607 33.32 33.55 -22.53
CA ILE A 607 34.14 33.51 -21.32
C ILE A 607 33.80 32.24 -20.55
N THR A 608 34.78 31.42 -20.24
CA THR A 608 34.65 30.27 -19.34
C THR A 608 35.28 30.62 -18.01
N LEU A 609 34.50 30.63 -16.94
CA LEU A 609 34.96 30.83 -15.58
C LEU A 609 35.05 29.47 -14.89
N ASP A 610 36.25 29.10 -14.44
CA ASP A 610 36.45 27.91 -13.63
C ASP A 610 36.31 28.28 -12.14
N LYS A 611 35.44 27.60 -11.42
CA LYS A 611 35.18 27.77 -9.98
C LYS A 611 35.63 26.54 -9.22
N GLN A 612 36.28 26.74 -8.09
CA GLN A 612 36.58 25.67 -7.14
C GLN A 612 35.56 25.77 -5.99
N THR A 613 34.62 24.84 -5.98
CA THR A 613 33.54 24.78 -4.99
C THR A 613 33.30 23.35 -4.57
N GLU A 614 33.14 23.08 -3.30
CA GLU A 614 32.78 21.74 -2.84
C GLU A 614 31.37 21.38 -3.34
N PRO A 615 31.19 20.28 -4.10
CA PRO A 615 29.90 19.91 -4.64
C PRO A 615 28.94 19.40 -3.57
N ILE A 616 29.44 18.75 -2.51
CA ILE A 616 28.64 18.20 -1.44
C ILE A 616 28.28 19.31 -0.46
N VAL A 617 27.01 19.38 -0.10
CA VAL A 617 26.50 20.32 0.91
C VAL A 617 25.85 19.54 2.05
N ALA A 618 25.87 20.11 3.24
CA ALA A 618 25.23 19.56 4.43
C ALA A 618 24.32 20.59 5.09
N GLY A 619 23.27 20.12 5.73
CA GLY A 619 22.39 20.96 6.53
C GLY A 619 22.05 20.28 7.85
N PHE A 620 21.86 21.04 8.91
CA PHE A 620 21.45 20.51 10.19
C PHE A 620 20.51 21.50 10.89
N GLY A 621 19.72 20.99 11.80
CA GLY A 621 18.77 21.84 12.49
C GLY A 621 17.85 21.09 13.45
N ALA A 622 16.85 21.81 13.91
CA ALA A 622 15.81 21.29 14.77
C ALA A 622 14.45 21.82 14.35
N GLY A 623 13.40 21.06 14.69
CA GLY A 623 12.04 21.46 14.35
C GLY A 623 11.01 20.91 15.31
N ILE A 624 9.81 21.46 15.18
CA ILE A 624 8.62 21.04 15.90
C ILE A 624 7.59 20.60 14.89
N ARG A 625 6.90 19.50 15.19
CA ARG A 625 5.85 18.93 14.35
C ARG A 625 4.62 18.68 15.17
N PHE A 626 3.45 18.99 14.61
CA PHE A 626 2.16 18.81 15.27
C PHE A 626 1.01 18.79 14.27
N LEU A 627 -0.11 18.23 14.71
CA LEU A 627 -1.37 18.25 13.98
C LEU A 627 -2.18 19.49 14.40
N LEU A 628 -2.56 20.32 13.45
CA LEU A 628 -3.42 21.47 13.66
C LEU A 628 -4.50 21.53 12.58
N LEU A 629 -5.78 21.57 12.98
CA LEU A 629 -6.93 21.63 12.06
C LEU A 629 -6.92 20.52 10.99
N GLY A 630 -6.43 19.33 11.33
CA GLY A 630 -6.32 18.21 10.38
C GLY A 630 -5.06 18.22 9.52
N TYR A 631 -4.24 19.27 9.57
CA TYR A 631 -2.97 19.36 8.86
C TYR A 631 -1.79 19.05 9.77
N PHE A 632 -0.86 18.26 9.27
CA PHE A 632 0.41 18.02 9.97
C PHE A 632 1.43 19.07 9.57
N LEU A 633 1.65 20.00 10.49
CA LEU A 633 2.56 21.12 10.34
C LEU A 633 3.98 20.76 10.77
N ARG A 634 4.94 21.22 10.00
CA ARG A 634 6.38 21.13 10.26
C ARG A 634 6.96 22.54 10.32
N LEU A 635 7.55 22.88 11.44
CA LEU A 635 8.28 24.12 11.67
C LEU A 635 9.74 23.76 11.91
N ASP A 636 10.60 23.95 10.93
CA ASP A 636 12.01 23.58 11.00
C ASP A 636 12.88 24.84 10.91
N TYR A 637 13.94 24.90 11.72
CA TYR A 637 14.99 25.90 11.62
C TYR A 637 16.30 25.19 11.33
N ALA A 638 16.97 25.55 10.23
CA ALA A 638 18.12 24.83 9.72
C ALA A 638 19.24 25.77 9.29
N TRP A 639 20.48 25.32 9.49
CA TRP A 639 21.71 25.92 9.00
C TRP A 639 22.29 25.06 7.89
N GLY A 640 22.69 25.70 6.79
CA GLY A 640 23.41 25.06 5.69
C GLY A 640 24.91 25.16 5.89
N VAL A 641 25.63 24.13 5.47
CA VAL A 641 27.09 24.11 5.40
C VAL A 641 27.51 23.97 3.96
N GLU A 642 28.16 24.99 3.45
CA GLU A 642 28.70 25.05 2.08
C GLU A 642 30.14 25.50 2.12
N ASN A 643 31.04 24.82 1.37
CA ASN A 643 32.47 25.11 1.36
C ASN A 643 33.06 25.18 2.79
N TYR A 644 32.66 24.27 3.68
CA TYR A 644 33.07 24.20 5.08
C TYR A 644 32.69 25.43 5.92
N LYS A 645 31.78 26.27 5.43
CA LYS A 645 31.23 27.42 6.17
C LYS A 645 29.76 27.18 6.48
N VAL A 646 29.38 27.59 7.68
CA VAL A 646 27.97 27.57 8.09
C VAL A 646 27.31 28.85 7.59
N ASN A 647 26.23 28.71 6.84
CA ASN A 647 25.43 29.82 6.33
C ASN A 647 24.42 30.30 7.39
N ASP A 648 23.79 31.43 7.14
CA ASP A 648 22.70 31.92 7.97
C ASP A 648 21.54 30.92 8.03
N GLY A 649 20.92 30.82 9.21
CA GLY A 649 19.81 29.89 9.42
C GLY A 649 18.56 30.28 8.65
N LEU A 650 17.84 29.29 8.13
CA LEU A 650 16.59 29.45 7.41
C LEU A 650 15.44 28.81 8.19
N PHE A 651 14.31 29.49 8.21
CA PHE A 651 13.07 28.99 8.80
C PHE A 651 12.15 28.43 7.73
N TYR A 652 11.62 27.23 7.98
CA TYR A 652 10.72 26.52 7.09
C TYR A 652 9.39 26.24 7.75
N ILE A 653 8.31 26.50 7.02
CA ILE A 653 6.95 26.06 7.35
C ILE A 653 6.48 25.16 6.23
N SER A 654 6.11 23.93 6.52
CA SER A 654 5.64 22.99 5.50
C SER A 654 4.53 22.06 6.00
N LEU A 655 3.78 21.52 5.08
CA LEU A 655 2.73 20.52 5.31
C LEU A 655 3.20 19.18 4.77
N ASN A 656 3.61 18.26 5.62
CA ASN A 656 3.96 16.91 5.20
C ASN A 656 4.09 15.97 6.41
N LEU A 657 3.73 14.69 6.22
CA LEU A 657 3.78 13.68 7.28
C LEU A 657 5.16 13.03 7.46
N ASP A 658 5.97 12.93 6.40
CA ASP A 658 7.26 12.21 6.43
C ASP A 658 8.33 13.03 5.69
N PHE A 659 9.50 12.42 5.38
CA PHE A 659 10.58 13.09 4.65
C PHE A 659 10.12 13.80 3.40
#